data_a4de3a1aeaacbb75fe143d8d4bf37caa
#
_entry.id   a4de3a1aeaacbb75fe143d8d4bf37caa
#
_cell.length_a   1.000
_cell.length_b   1.000
_cell.length_c   1.000
_cell.angle_alpha   90.00
_cell.angle_beta   90.00
_cell.angle_gamma   90.00
#
_symmetry.space_group_name_H-M   'P 1'
#
loop_
_entity.id
_entity.type
_entity.pdbx_description
1 polymer ?
#
loop_
_entity_poly.entity_id
_entity_poly.type
_entity_poly.pdbx_seq_one_letter_code
_entity_poly.pdbx_strand_id
1 'polypeptide(L)'
;MKKRILSILLTLCMVLSVVTPLVFAAENGQSAENADQTREPLSLEEGETYWFQIRGMINGFYKYYESFVYVGTVDSYVLNSASAGRADSSAAASVTTDSDAQYGYCYDHRLFVSAKALEIGTDWDGLYGGSVIFGKSFESGGLTYTLRAPTVGSGVSEEGTVIPENNEWDAIRNKGYITGNDSYCWGQDTFSEDASKRSSRRFDNGELRSEGNDTCIRPVLEIPAELTEKDFKVVTLDLNGGYVWSTAGRTSGKIKIIVKAGQDFSAPVNSEMYFATNLKKNNFHWRDENGNIYRVGDPVPAEVNTLTACWTFEEKFSFEAGSTYYFNLSEAGIPGDANTDFYGGSLDCVPFTYAGTVDTYAQKGGSSAGVNGSRSLLVANYNVTRDVSWDELNEKDFIFGRPFESGGVSYTMRTPSAGTDSYLNKTEVRGTPWNNEWDTIRVKGEIDPASLTRNYIKNWQGSPSWGQDAFADDTSMRVYRGGEGADSFASASPSSGTGIGYRPILEIPEEMEAEDLRAVTVNLNKGALGGDTGPVRMIARKGASFTAPTARHLTDSEGNPASADFMWVGDDGNTYAPGTAVPGNVRMLVARWSEDSIGMPPVPYLDENGRMQGCLTYTELTSYFEPDIKNNPFYDLPAGWYVISGDVTVTSRIRLNGDVKFILTDGSHLDAKWGIDLGAGDTFTVYGQTDDAETMGKLTACIPDAIDLYGIPKEEKEEAEWISEFRNNTPGIGMKSYHARRDGRTRGVSRDEGDVIINGGHIKVKAGTGASGIGGTGDMRYPSEGIKGGNITINGGIVDASTGSYLASALDSGVGIGTNKYELGGSVTINGGTVIARGVDCG
;
A
#
# COMPACT_ATOMS: atom_id res chain seq x y z
N MET A 1 -16.90 -19.31 43.77
CA MET A 1 -15.99 -20.47 43.69
C MET A 1 -15.44 -20.73 42.27
N LYS A 2 -15.99 -20.18 41.20
CA LYS A 2 -15.52 -20.41 39.83
C LYS A 2 -14.32 -19.52 39.39
N LYS A 3 -13.97 -18.45 40.08
CA LYS A 3 -12.84 -17.55 39.76
C LYS A 3 -11.48 -17.96 40.39
N ARG A 4 -11.46 -18.95 41.27
CA ARG A 4 -10.20 -19.43 41.91
C ARG A 4 -9.61 -20.69 41.22
N ILE A 5 -10.38 -21.38 40.38
CA ILE A 5 -9.91 -22.56 39.65
C ILE A 5 -9.16 -22.18 38.37
N LEU A 6 -9.49 -21.03 37.76
CA LEU A 6 -8.81 -20.56 36.52
C LEU A 6 -7.40 -20.01 36.80
N SER A 7 -7.16 -19.49 38.04
CA SER A 7 -5.84 -18.96 38.40
C SER A 7 -4.82 -20.08 38.72
N ILE A 8 -5.30 -21.23 39.15
CA ILE A 8 -4.42 -22.39 39.47
C ILE A 8 -4.03 -23.15 38.20
N LEU A 9 -4.86 -23.16 37.16
CA LEU A 9 -4.49 -23.76 35.87
C LEU A 9 -3.47 -22.93 35.08
N LEU A 10 -3.53 -21.57 35.16
CA LEU A 10 -2.53 -20.73 34.52
C LEU A 10 -1.14 -20.77 35.20
N THR A 11 -1.09 -21.03 36.50
CA THR A 11 0.18 -21.15 37.23
C THR A 11 0.85 -22.54 37.03
N LEU A 12 0.09 -23.56 36.67
CA LEU A 12 0.64 -24.89 36.40
C LEU A 12 1.22 -25.01 34.98
N CYS A 13 0.79 -24.15 34.04
CA CYS A 13 1.36 -24.12 32.67
C CYS A 13 2.68 -23.31 32.57
N MET A 14 3.02 -22.50 33.57
CA MET A 14 4.27 -21.70 33.60
C MET A 14 5.45 -22.42 34.32
N VAL A 15 5.26 -23.60 34.85
CA VAL A 15 6.32 -24.31 35.62
C VAL A 15 6.89 -25.52 34.87
N LEU A 16 6.43 -25.82 33.66
CA LEU A 16 6.87 -27.00 32.87
C LEU A 16 7.68 -26.65 31.63
N SER A 17 8.32 -25.47 31.57
CA SER A 17 9.32 -25.14 30.53
C SER A 17 10.73 -24.97 31.08
N VAL A 18 11.17 -25.90 31.92
CA VAL A 18 12.59 -26.11 32.16
C VAL A 18 13.03 -27.27 31.26
N VAL A 19 13.56 -26.93 30.12
CA VAL A 19 14.19 -27.89 29.20
C VAL A 19 15.44 -28.42 29.85
N THR A 20 15.39 -29.64 30.31
CA THR A 20 16.60 -30.45 30.56
C THR A 20 17.22 -30.85 29.23
N PRO A 21 18.52 -30.65 28.99
CA PRO A 21 19.17 -31.20 27.80
C PRO A 21 19.15 -32.73 27.90
N LEU A 22 18.43 -33.36 26.96
CA LEU A 22 18.54 -34.79 26.73
C LEU A 22 19.95 -35.07 26.16
N VAL A 23 20.80 -35.58 27.02
CA VAL A 23 22.06 -36.24 26.62
C VAL A 23 21.66 -37.60 26.03
N PHE A 24 21.77 -37.74 24.72
CA PHE A 24 21.68 -39.06 24.09
C PHE A 24 22.91 -39.86 24.46
N ALA A 25 22.76 -40.75 25.40
CA ALA A 25 23.71 -41.84 25.61
C ALA A 25 23.51 -42.86 24.48
N ALA A 26 24.54 -43.11 23.71
CA ALA A 26 24.57 -44.18 22.73
C ALA A 26 24.53 -45.50 23.47
N GLU A 27 23.42 -46.24 23.43
CA GLU A 27 23.39 -47.65 23.75
C GLU A 27 23.67 -48.50 22.51
N ASN A 28 24.63 -49.39 22.68
CA ASN A 28 25.14 -50.28 21.67
C ASN A 28 24.13 -51.34 21.20
N GLY A 29 24.11 -51.52 19.90
CA GLY A 29 24.02 -52.86 19.31
C GLY A 29 22.61 -53.42 19.16
N GLN A 30 21.94 -53.04 18.03
CA GLN A 30 21.09 -54.06 17.35
C GLN A 30 21.43 -54.02 15.85
N SER A 31 21.70 -55.21 15.34
CA SER A 31 21.89 -55.54 13.94
C SER A 31 20.70 -55.01 13.11
N ALA A 32 20.98 -54.15 12.13
CA ALA A 32 20.00 -53.75 11.15
C ALA A 32 19.59 -54.96 10.30
N GLU A 33 18.43 -55.53 10.54
CA GLU A 33 17.74 -56.32 9.53
C GLU A 33 17.19 -55.35 8.48
N ASN A 34 17.52 -55.63 7.22
CA ASN A 34 17.07 -54.95 6.03
C ASN A 34 15.55 -54.76 6.03
N ALA A 35 15.10 -53.53 6.26
CA ALA A 35 13.79 -53.08 5.85
C ALA A 35 13.98 -52.25 4.58
N ASP A 36 13.79 -52.87 3.45
CA ASP A 36 13.49 -52.23 2.19
C ASP A 36 12.16 -51.45 2.35
N GLN A 37 12.23 -50.29 3.00
CA GLN A 37 11.15 -49.31 3.02
C GLN A 37 11.49 -48.25 1.99
N THR A 38 10.98 -48.46 0.79
CA THR A 38 10.80 -47.34 -0.16
C THR A 38 10.03 -46.23 0.56
N ARG A 39 10.77 -45.18 0.99
CA ARG A 39 10.16 -44.02 1.66
C ARG A 39 9.18 -43.39 0.68
N GLU A 40 7.94 -43.17 1.10
CA GLU A 40 6.95 -42.47 0.30
C GLU A 40 7.49 -41.10 -0.06
N PRO A 41 7.33 -40.62 -1.33
CA PRO A 41 7.78 -39.31 -1.75
C PRO A 41 7.04 -38.23 -0.95
N LEU A 42 7.75 -37.18 -0.58
CA LEU A 42 7.11 -35.97 -0.03
C LEU A 42 6.36 -35.25 -1.14
N SER A 43 5.29 -34.52 -0.80
CA SER A 43 4.55 -33.62 -1.72
C SER A 43 5.38 -32.41 -2.20
N LEU A 44 6.65 -32.33 -1.77
CA LEU A 44 7.59 -31.32 -2.23
C LEU A 44 8.09 -31.69 -3.64
N GLU A 45 8.08 -30.72 -4.54
CA GLU A 45 8.50 -30.92 -5.92
C GLU A 45 10.03 -30.86 -6.04
N GLU A 46 10.66 -31.93 -6.55
CA GLU A 46 12.11 -31.95 -6.81
C GLU A 46 12.49 -30.85 -7.83
N GLY A 47 13.54 -30.11 -7.54
CA GLY A 47 14.01 -28.98 -8.33
C GLY A 47 13.33 -27.65 -7.94
N GLU A 48 12.27 -27.66 -7.13
CA GLU A 48 11.60 -26.44 -6.66
C GLU A 48 12.44 -25.75 -5.55
N THR A 49 12.32 -24.42 -5.51
CA THR A 49 13.08 -23.58 -4.58
C THR A 49 12.24 -23.16 -3.39
N TYR A 50 12.77 -23.34 -2.20
CA TYR A 50 12.17 -22.94 -0.94
C TYR A 50 13.10 -21.99 -0.18
N TRP A 51 12.53 -21.08 0.60
CA TRP A 51 13.26 -20.03 1.30
C TRP A 51 13.30 -20.28 2.80
N PHE A 52 14.50 -20.16 3.39
CA PHE A 52 14.75 -20.38 4.80
C PHE A 52 15.44 -19.17 5.43
N GLN A 53 15.13 -18.90 6.70
CA GLN A 53 15.81 -17.87 7.49
C GLN A 53 17.03 -18.45 8.18
N ILE A 54 18.21 -18.24 7.64
CA ILE A 54 19.47 -18.88 8.13
C ILE A 54 20.41 -17.91 8.84
N ARG A 55 20.01 -16.67 9.10
CA ARG A 55 20.89 -15.69 9.77
C ARG A 55 21.33 -16.18 11.15
N GLY A 56 22.66 -16.08 11.42
CA GLY A 56 23.24 -16.53 12.68
C GLY A 56 23.38 -18.06 12.83
N MET A 57 22.95 -18.84 11.81
CA MET A 57 23.10 -20.28 11.80
C MET A 57 24.50 -20.74 11.34
N ILE A 58 25.13 -19.93 10.48
CA ILE A 58 26.46 -20.20 9.92
C ILE A 58 27.40 -19.06 10.33
N ASN A 59 28.54 -19.38 10.92
CA ASN A 59 29.53 -18.40 11.33
C ASN A 59 30.04 -17.61 10.12
N GLY A 60 30.11 -16.28 10.26
CA GLY A 60 30.51 -15.38 9.18
C GLY A 60 29.42 -15.06 8.16
N PHE A 61 28.23 -15.65 8.25
CA PHE A 61 27.12 -15.40 7.36
C PHE A 61 26.05 -14.50 8.02
N TYR A 62 25.71 -13.38 7.37
CA TYR A 62 24.86 -12.34 7.99
C TYR A 62 23.51 -12.09 7.29
N LYS A 63 23.26 -12.72 6.12
CA LYS A 63 21.97 -12.57 5.43
C LYS A 63 20.86 -13.34 6.11
N TYR A 64 19.62 -12.80 6.03
CA TYR A 64 18.45 -13.42 6.67
C TYR A 64 17.89 -14.57 5.87
N TYR A 65 17.63 -14.37 4.57
CA TYR A 65 17.00 -15.36 3.72
C TYR A 65 17.97 -15.94 2.71
N GLU A 66 17.92 -17.25 2.57
CA GLU A 66 18.57 -17.95 1.46
C GLU A 66 17.63 -18.93 0.81
N SER A 67 17.84 -19.13 -0.48
CA SER A 67 17.11 -20.08 -1.29
C SER A 67 17.78 -21.46 -1.29
N PHE A 68 16.97 -22.48 -1.08
CA PHE A 68 17.39 -23.89 -1.13
C PHE A 68 16.52 -24.64 -2.14
N VAL A 69 17.14 -25.51 -2.91
CA VAL A 69 16.45 -26.37 -3.88
C VAL A 69 16.20 -27.73 -3.23
N TYR A 70 14.98 -28.21 -3.29
CA TYR A 70 14.68 -29.57 -2.86
C TYR A 70 15.20 -30.57 -3.92
N VAL A 71 16.14 -31.40 -3.55
CA VAL A 71 16.76 -32.37 -4.48
C VAL A 71 16.21 -33.79 -4.32
N GLY A 72 15.23 -33.96 -3.44
CA GLY A 72 14.61 -35.25 -3.17
C GLY A 72 15.49 -36.16 -2.31
N THR A 73 15.33 -37.47 -2.49
CA THR A 73 16.11 -38.48 -1.79
C THR A 73 17.45 -38.71 -2.50
N VAL A 74 18.52 -38.75 -1.73
CA VAL A 74 19.85 -39.14 -2.18
C VAL A 74 20.33 -40.34 -1.35
N ASP A 75 20.98 -41.29 -1.98
CA ASP A 75 21.69 -42.38 -1.34
C ASP A 75 23.19 -42.05 -1.34
N SER A 76 23.70 -41.72 -0.18
CA SER A 76 25.11 -41.31 -0.02
C SER A 76 25.59 -41.53 1.41
N TYR A 77 26.90 -41.45 1.60
CA TYR A 77 27.45 -41.47 2.95
C TYR A 77 27.40 -40.07 3.59
N VAL A 78 27.28 -40.07 4.92
CA VAL A 78 27.38 -38.88 5.77
C VAL A 78 28.39 -39.14 6.89
N LEU A 79 29.27 -38.19 7.16
CA LEU A 79 30.26 -38.28 8.22
C LEU A 79 29.74 -37.67 9.52
N ASN A 80 30.28 -38.11 10.63
CA ASN A 80 30.10 -37.49 11.95
C ASN A 80 31.47 -37.10 12.54
N SER A 81 31.48 -36.33 13.62
CA SER A 81 32.71 -35.85 14.25
C SER A 81 33.65 -36.95 14.74
N ALA A 82 33.14 -38.19 14.96
CA ALA A 82 33.94 -39.34 15.38
C ALA A 82 34.59 -40.07 14.19
N SER A 83 33.95 -40.04 12.99
CA SER A 83 34.47 -40.71 11.79
C SER A 83 35.40 -39.83 10.95
N ALA A 84 35.27 -38.49 11.08
CA ALA A 84 36.04 -37.51 10.29
C ALA A 84 37.37 -37.08 10.94
N GLY A 85 38.27 -37.88 11.32
CA GLY A 85 39.50 -37.57 11.99
C GLY A 85 39.83 -36.07 12.15
N ARG A 86 39.85 -35.58 13.38
CA ARG A 86 40.18 -34.18 13.67
C ARG A 86 41.67 -33.91 13.39
N ALA A 87 41.98 -32.77 12.78
CA ALA A 87 43.34 -32.27 12.67
C ALA A 87 43.89 -31.68 14.00
N ASP A 88 43.43 -32.17 15.15
CA ASP A 88 44.04 -31.85 16.42
C ASP A 88 45.21 -32.81 16.62
N SER A 89 46.36 -32.24 16.65
CA SER A 89 47.73 -32.60 16.85
C SER A 89 48.08 -33.96 17.53
N SER A 90 47.18 -34.90 17.83
CA SER A 90 47.56 -36.14 18.51
C SER A 90 46.83 -37.44 18.10
N ALA A 91 45.92 -37.42 17.14
CA ALA A 91 45.29 -38.65 16.63
C ALA A 91 44.84 -38.48 15.17
N ALA A 92 45.78 -38.48 14.23
CA ALA A 92 45.46 -38.74 12.83
C ALA A 92 44.99 -40.20 12.72
N ALA A 93 43.71 -40.40 12.74
CA ALA A 93 43.16 -41.68 12.27
C ALA A 93 43.45 -41.71 10.76
N SER A 94 44.33 -42.64 10.36
CA SER A 94 44.68 -42.90 8.97
C SER A 94 43.38 -43.32 8.25
N VAL A 95 42.88 -42.44 7.37
CA VAL A 95 41.84 -42.82 6.42
C VAL A 95 42.53 -43.74 5.42
N THR A 96 42.35 -45.04 5.58
CA THR A 96 42.81 -46.03 4.61
C THR A 96 41.72 -46.23 3.58
N THR A 97 42.10 -46.38 2.35
CA THR A 97 41.27 -46.40 1.13
C THR A 97 40.42 -47.68 0.99
N ASP A 98 40.27 -48.47 1.98
CA ASP A 98 39.55 -49.76 1.89
C ASP A 98 38.35 -49.84 2.82
N SER A 99 37.22 -49.95 2.20
CA SER A 99 35.86 -50.30 2.67
C SER A 99 34.97 -49.15 3.16
N ASP A 100 33.73 -49.19 2.75
CA ASP A 100 32.62 -48.26 3.01
C ASP A 100 32.34 -48.02 4.51
N ALA A 101 32.72 -48.88 5.39
CA ALA A 101 32.58 -48.76 6.84
C ALA A 101 33.49 -47.69 7.50
N GLN A 102 34.42 -47.08 6.78
CA GLN A 102 35.30 -46.00 7.31
C GLN A 102 34.73 -44.61 7.07
N TYR A 103 33.75 -44.45 6.17
CA TYR A 103 33.23 -43.12 5.70
C TYR A 103 31.92 -42.74 6.33
N GLY A 104 31.53 -43.30 7.46
CA GLY A 104 30.26 -42.96 8.08
C GLY A 104 29.13 -43.90 7.65
N TYR A 105 27.91 -43.46 7.77
CA TYR A 105 26.71 -44.23 7.46
C TYR A 105 26.22 -43.92 6.07
N CYS A 106 26.06 -44.92 5.20
CA CYS A 106 25.33 -44.84 3.95
C CYS A 106 23.84 -45.06 4.23
N TYR A 107 23.00 -44.12 3.79
CA TYR A 107 21.55 -44.26 3.92
C TYR A 107 20.83 -43.31 2.98
N ASP A 108 19.59 -43.66 2.68
CA ASP A 108 18.68 -42.76 1.96
C ASP A 108 18.26 -41.60 2.86
N HIS A 109 18.53 -40.38 2.42
CA HIS A 109 18.12 -39.19 3.13
C HIS A 109 17.62 -38.09 2.15
N ARG A 110 16.74 -37.19 2.63
CA ARG A 110 16.09 -36.17 1.83
C ARG A 110 16.71 -34.83 2.13
N LEU A 111 17.08 -34.09 1.08
CA LEU A 111 17.85 -32.85 1.20
C LEU A 111 17.21 -31.67 0.51
N PHE A 112 17.34 -30.51 1.16
CA PHE A 112 17.40 -29.21 0.51
C PHE A 112 18.86 -28.78 0.40
N VAL A 113 19.26 -28.22 -0.74
CA VAL A 113 20.62 -27.77 -0.99
C VAL A 113 20.61 -26.27 -1.29
N SER A 114 21.48 -25.50 -0.68
CA SER A 114 21.59 -24.07 -0.99
C SER A 114 21.77 -23.83 -2.48
N ALA A 115 20.93 -22.99 -3.08
CA ALA A 115 20.95 -22.73 -4.52
C ALA A 115 22.28 -22.13 -5.00
N LYS A 116 23.00 -21.43 -4.13
CA LYS A 116 24.34 -20.86 -4.38
C LYS A 116 25.31 -21.21 -3.26
N ALA A 117 26.61 -21.20 -3.57
CA ALA A 117 27.62 -21.22 -2.54
C ALA A 117 27.54 -19.94 -1.70
N LEU A 118 27.62 -20.09 -0.38
CA LEU A 118 27.56 -18.99 0.57
C LEU A 118 29.00 -18.57 0.90
N GLU A 119 29.30 -17.28 0.71
CA GLU A 119 30.55 -16.70 1.19
C GLU A 119 30.43 -16.45 2.70
N ILE A 120 31.33 -17.03 3.48
CA ILE A 120 31.24 -17.07 4.94
C ILE A 120 32.36 -16.33 5.63
N GLY A 121 33.46 -16.00 4.93
CA GLY A 121 34.61 -15.27 5.50
C GLY A 121 35.32 -16.01 6.63
N THR A 122 35.15 -17.35 6.75
CA THR A 122 35.78 -18.21 7.76
C THR A 122 36.27 -19.52 7.12
N ASP A 123 37.19 -20.16 7.76
CA ASP A 123 37.76 -21.45 7.33
C ASP A 123 36.93 -22.65 7.84
N TRP A 124 37.40 -23.84 7.53
CA TRP A 124 36.73 -25.07 7.95
C TRP A 124 36.66 -25.22 9.50
N ASP A 125 37.70 -24.82 10.23
CA ASP A 125 37.73 -24.88 11.69
C ASP A 125 36.68 -23.93 12.32
N GLY A 126 36.47 -22.76 11.75
CA GLY A 126 35.40 -21.84 12.16
C GLY A 126 33.99 -22.41 11.94
N LEU A 127 33.80 -23.12 10.84
CA LEU A 127 32.53 -23.84 10.57
C LEU A 127 32.34 -25.04 11.52
N TYR A 128 33.43 -25.79 11.80
CA TYR A 128 33.45 -26.90 12.74
C TYR A 128 33.11 -26.41 14.16
N GLY A 129 33.77 -25.34 14.61
CA GLY A 129 33.49 -24.71 15.90
C GLY A 129 32.04 -24.24 16.04
N GLY A 130 31.42 -23.84 14.93
CA GLY A 130 29.98 -23.51 14.83
C GLY A 130 29.06 -24.71 14.67
N SER A 131 29.58 -25.95 14.72
CA SER A 131 28.87 -27.23 14.53
C SER A 131 28.22 -27.39 13.14
N VAL A 132 28.62 -26.58 12.13
CA VAL A 132 28.00 -26.63 10.80
C VAL A 132 28.53 -27.76 9.93
N ILE A 133 29.77 -28.24 10.15
CA ILE A 133 30.36 -29.26 9.29
C ILE A 133 29.57 -30.58 9.37
N PHE A 134 29.41 -31.15 10.58
CA PHE A 134 28.80 -32.47 10.80
C PHE A 134 27.33 -32.39 11.19
N GLY A 135 26.79 -31.22 11.34
CA GLY A 135 25.38 -30.98 11.57
C GLY A 135 25.04 -30.34 12.90
N LYS A 136 24.10 -29.41 12.82
CA LYS A 136 23.45 -28.81 13.97
C LYS A 136 21.95 -28.70 13.70
N SER A 137 21.18 -28.74 14.79
CA SER A 137 19.73 -28.51 14.71
C SER A 137 19.41 -27.13 14.15
N PHE A 138 18.47 -27.07 13.24
CA PHE A 138 17.96 -25.85 12.59
C PHE A 138 16.44 -25.88 12.60
N GLU A 139 15.84 -24.92 13.31
CA GLU A 139 14.40 -24.77 13.39
C GLU A 139 13.90 -23.77 12.34
N SER A 140 12.91 -24.15 11.52
CA SER A 140 12.25 -23.29 10.57
C SER A 140 10.81 -23.72 10.33
N GLY A 141 9.86 -22.76 10.41
CA GLY A 141 8.44 -23.03 10.17
C GLY A 141 7.81 -24.08 11.11
N GLY A 142 8.34 -24.27 12.32
CA GLY A 142 7.89 -25.30 13.28
C GLY A 142 8.39 -26.71 12.96
N LEU A 143 9.36 -26.84 12.04
CA LEU A 143 10.02 -28.08 11.67
C LEU A 143 11.51 -28.00 12.03
N THR A 144 12.08 -29.11 12.45
CA THR A 144 13.50 -29.24 12.78
C THR A 144 14.23 -29.96 11.64
N TYR A 145 15.32 -29.35 11.18
CA TYR A 145 16.22 -29.88 10.14
C TYR A 145 17.62 -30.06 10.72
N THR A 146 18.46 -30.84 10.03
CA THR A 146 19.91 -30.85 10.30
C THR A 146 20.63 -29.99 9.25
N LEU A 147 21.19 -28.84 9.66
CA LEU A 147 22.01 -27.96 8.83
C LEU A 147 23.46 -28.42 8.88
N ARG A 148 24.04 -28.80 7.74
CA ARG A 148 25.43 -29.30 7.67
C ARG A 148 26.13 -29.04 6.33
N ALA A 149 27.43 -29.28 6.28
CA ALA A 149 28.15 -29.37 5.02
C ALA A 149 27.83 -30.72 4.34
N PRO A 150 27.85 -30.83 3.01
CA PRO A 150 27.77 -32.10 2.31
C PRO A 150 29.06 -32.87 2.37
N THR A 151 29.03 -34.18 2.13
CA THR A 151 30.22 -34.95 1.78
C THR A 151 30.63 -34.65 0.34
N VAL A 152 31.93 -34.49 0.10
CA VAL A 152 32.50 -34.06 -1.19
C VAL A 152 33.50 -35.03 -1.81
N GLY A 153 33.83 -36.08 -1.10
CA GLY A 153 34.89 -37.01 -1.43
C GLY A 153 36.24 -36.63 -0.80
N SER A 154 37.12 -37.60 -0.65
CA SER A 154 38.40 -37.47 0.03
C SER A 154 39.60 -37.46 -0.93
N GLY A 155 39.47 -37.95 -2.16
CA GLY A 155 40.56 -38.04 -3.11
C GLY A 155 40.09 -38.25 -4.55
N VAL A 156 41.05 -38.43 -5.45
CA VAL A 156 40.78 -38.68 -6.86
C VAL A 156 41.52 -39.96 -7.25
N SER A 157 40.79 -40.88 -7.91
CA SER A 157 41.39 -42.13 -8.44
C SER A 157 42.36 -41.86 -9.59
N GLU A 158 43.16 -42.89 -9.95
CA GLU A 158 44.04 -42.82 -11.14
C GLU A 158 43.25 -42.52 -12.42
N GLU A 159 41.99 -42.85 -12.47
CA GLU A 159 41.10 -42.62 -13.64
C GLU A 159 40.46 -41.23 -13.60
N GLY A 160 40.74 -40.44 -12.59
CA GLY A 160 40.21 -39.05 -12.46
C GLY A 160 38.83 -38.97 -11.79
N THR A 161 38.29 -40.05 -11.23
CA THR A 161 37.01 -40.08 -10.49
C THR A 161 37.23 -39.70 -9.05
N VAL A 162 36.33 -38.88 -8.47
CA VAL A 162 36.35 -38.56 -7.05
C VAL A 162 35.91 -39.75 -6.23
N ILE A 163 36.68 -40.07 -5.17
CA ILE A 163 36.41 -41.19 -4.27
C ILE A 163 36.19 -40.71 -2.84
N PRO A 164 35.25 -41.34 -2.07
CA PRO A 164 34.29 -42.37 -2.55
C PRO A 164 33.27 -41.76 -3.55
N GLU A 165 32.84 -42.60 -4.51
CA GLU A 165 31.88 -42.18 -5.56
C GLU A 165 30.47 -41.91 -5.05
N ASN A 166 30.06 -42.49 -3.93
CA ASN A 166 28.74 -42.31 -3.29
C ASN A 166 28.72 -41.11 -2.32
N ASN A 167 29.52 -40.05 -2.60
CA ASN A 167 29.46 -38.80 -1.88
C ASN A 167 28.22 -37.98 -2.25
N GLU A 168 27.72 -37.18 -1.33
CA GLU A 168 26.53 -36.32 -1.57
C GLU A 168 26.72 -35.33 -2.68
N TRP A 169 27.94 -34.78 -2.86
CA TRP A 169 28.18 -33.76 -3.88
C TRP A 169 27.89 -34.27 -5.29
N ASP A 170 28.33 -35.48 -5.61
CA ASP A 170 28.04 -36.12 -6.90
C ASP A 170 26.56 -36.51 -7.02
N ALA A 171 25.96 -37.05 -5.96
CA ALA A 171 24.54 -37.38 -5.92
C ALA A 171 23.67 -36.14 -6.22
N ILE A 172 23.99 -35.02 -5.59
CA ILE A 172 23.29 -33.73 -5.79
C ILE A 172 23.51 -33.19 -7.22
N ARG A 173 24.77 -33.22 -7.71
CA ARG A 173 25.10 -32.78 -9.09
C ARG A 173 24.37 -33.60 -10.15
N ASN A 174 24.29 -34.88 -9.96
CA ASN A 174 23.63 -35.81 -10.91
C ASN A 174 22.12 -35.62 -11.00
N LYS A 175 21.47 -35.02 -9.97
CA LYS A 175 20.05 -34.60 -10.05
C LYS A 175 19.83 -33.46 -11.05
N GLY A 176 20.84 -32.64 -11.32
CA GLY A 176 20.77 -31.58 -12.35
C GLY A 176 19.91 -30.36 -12.02
N TYR A 177 19.37 -30.24 -10.80
CA TYR A 177 18.50 -29.14 -10.38
C TYR A 177 19.24 -27.86 -9.99
N ILE A 178 20.55 -27.95 -9.73
CA ILE A 178 21.37 -26.86 -9.25
C ILE A 178 22.41 -26.50 -10.30
N THR A 179 22.54 -25.22 -10.59
CA THR A 179 23.63 -24.71 -11.44
C THR A 179 24.85 -24.38 -10.60
N GLY A 180 26.03 -24.68 -11.15
CA GLY A 180 27.31 -24.44 -10.46
C GLY A 180 27.73 -22.97 -10.49
N ASN A 181 28.64 -22.66 -9.60
CA ASN A 181 29.54 -21.53 -9.65
C ASN A 181 30.97 -22.03 -9.52
N ASP A 182 31.94 -21.18 -9.80
CA ASP A 182 33.38 -21.50 -9.81
C ASP A 182 34.03 -21.45 -8.43
N SER A 183 33.26 -21.30 -7.35
CA SER A 183 33.79 -21.29 -5.98
C SER A 183 33.98 -22.69 -5.43
N TYR A 184 35.08 -22.91 -4.75
CA TYR A 184 35.29 -24.12 -3.95
C TYR A 184 34.54 -24.01 -2.62
N CYS A 185 33.80 -25.06 -2.27
CA CYS A 185 33.02 -25.15 -1.04
C CYS A 185 33.55 -26.24 -0.15
N TRP A 186 33.68 -25.95 1.14
CA TRP A 186 34.09 -26.93 2.14
C TRP A 186 33.08 -28.09 2.25
N GLY A 187 33.65 -29.31 2.36
CA GLY A 187 32.92 -30.54 2.69
C GLY A 187 33.23 -31.08 4.07
N GLN A 188 32.63 -32.24 4.39
CA GLN A 188 32.89 -32.98 5.63
C GLN A 188 34.21 -33.73 5.58
N ASP A 189 34.71 -34.05 4.38
CA ASP A 189 35.78 -35.00 4.17
C ASP A 189 37.18 -34.46 4.49
N THR A 190 38.02 -35.35 4.94
CA THR A 190 39.50 -35.16 5.04
C THR A 190 40.11 -35.56 3.71
N PHE A 191 41.16 -34.86 3.28
CA PHE A 191 41.85 -35.20 2.03
C PHE A 191 42.69 -36.46 2.18
N SER A 192 42.54 -37.44 1.27
CA SER A 192 43.13 -38.80 1.42
C SER A 192 44.65 -38.82 1.38
N GLU A 193 45.27 -37.93 0.63
CA GLU A 193 46.74 -37.86 0.52
C GLU A 193 47.39 -37.15 1.72
N ASP A 194 46.63 -36.34 2.42
CA ASP A 194 47.13 -35.64 3.61
C ASP A 194 45.98 -35.43 4.61
N ALA A 195 45.91 -36.27 5.61
CA ALA A 195 44.82 -36.25 6.62
C ALA A 195 44.81 -35.00 7.49
N SER A 196 45.85 -34.15 7.44
CA SER A 196 45.86 -32.83 8.08
C SER A 196 45.04 -31.79 7.31
N LYS A 197 44.63 -32.10 6.09
CA LYS A 197 43.94 -31.21 5.16
C LYS A 197 42.50 -31.60 4.99
N ARG A 198 41.65 -30.63 4.62
CA ARG A 198 40.23 -30.79 4.38
C ARG A 198 39.90 -30.73 2.89
N SER A 199 38.91 -31.49 2.47
CA SER A 199 38.43 -31.49 1.09
C SER A 199 37.50 -30.30 0.82
N SER A 200 37.73 -29.62 -0.29
CA SER A 200 36.83 -28.65 -0.86
C SER A 200 36.58 -28.95 -2.33
N ARG A 201 35.39 -28.59 -2.83
CA ARG A 201 34.96 -28.99 -4.17
C ARG A 201 34.18 -27.89 -4.92
N ARG A 202 34.44 -27.78 -6.22
CA ARG A 202 33.68 -26.92 -7.12
C ARG A 202 32.42 -27.62 -7.64
N PHE A 203 31.35 -26.85 -7.80
CA PHE A 203 30.07 -27.41 -8.30
C PHE A 203 30.02 -27.45 -9.82
N ASP A 204 30.59 -26.50 -10.53
CA ASP A 204 30.54 -26.38 -11.98
C ASP A 204 31.22 -27.57 -12.69
N ASN A 205 32.46 -27.85 -12.37
CA ASN A 205 33.27 -28.90 -13.00
C ASN A 205 33.52 -30.14 -12.08
N GLY A 206 33.15 -30.09 -10.80
CA GLY A 206 33.35 -31.14 -9.85
C GLY A 206 34.79 -31.33 -9.37
N GLU A 207 35.70 -30.40 -9.61
CA GLU A 207 37.10 -30.44 -9.22
C GLU A 207 37.24 -30.47 -7.70
N LEU A 208 37.95 -31.51 -7.19
CA LEU A 208 38.30 -31.67 -5.79
C LEU A 208 39.72 -31.15 -5.53
N ARG A 209 39.94 -30.49 -4.40
CA ARG A 209 41.27 -30.11 -3.95
C ARG A 209 41.40 -30.21 -2.43
N SER A 210 42.64 -30.30 -1.96
CA SER A 210 42.99 -30.16 -0.57
C SER A 210 43.26 -28.74 -0.22
N GLU A 211 42.59 -28.20 0.79
CA GLU A 211 42.74 -26.89 1.36
C GLU A 211 42.88 -25.69 0.34
N GLY A 212 42.70 -24.53 0.83
CA GLY A 212 42.86 -23.26 0.17
C GLY A 212 42.38 -22.15 1.09
N ASN A 213 42.50 -20.93 0.65
CA ASN A 213 41.84 -19.80 1.31
C ASN A 213 40.33 -19.76 0.92
N ASP A 214 39.70 -20.95 0.94
CA ASP A 214 38.27 -21.07 0.62
C ASP A 214 37.45 -20.44 1.74
N THR A 215 36.46 -19.63 1.35
CA THR A 215 35.56 -18.94 2.28
C THR A 215 34.12 -19.27 1.98
N CYS A 216 33.88 -20.37 1.25
CA CYS A 216 32.55 -20.74 0.80
C CYS A 216 32.08 -22.08 1.43
N ILE A 217 30.79 -22.18 1.65
CA ILE A 217 30.07 -23.43 1.95
C ILE A 217 28.82 -23.48 1.07
N ARG A 218 28.44 -24.71 0.67
CA ARG A 218 27.13 -24.99 0.08
C ARG A 218 26.38 -25.92 1.05
N PRO A 219 25.70 -25.36 2.05
CA PRO A 219 25.07 -26.18 3.08
C PRO A 219 23.89 -26.97 2.54
N VAL A 220 23.63 -28.10 3.20
CA VAL A 220 22.42 -28.89 3.03
C VAL A 220 21.56 -28.81 4.28
N LEU A 221 20.23 -28.90 4.10
CA LEU A 221 19.26 -29.10 5.17
C LEU A 221 18.71 -30.51 5.00
N GLU A 222 19.10 -31.41 5.89
CA GLU A 222 18.58 -32.76 5.90
C GLU A 222 17.25 -32.82 6.64
N ILE A 223 16.28 -33.47 6.00
CA ILE A 223 14.93 -33.68 6.54
C ILE A 223 14.97 -34.91 7.43
N PRO A 224 14.56 -34.84 8.72
CA PRO A 224 14.46 -35.96 9.59
C PRO A 224 13.64 -37.11 9.01
N ALA A 225 14.09 -38.33 9.26
CA ALA A 225 13.50 -39.54 8.67
C ALA A 225 12.05 -39.78 9.07
N GLU A 226 11.68 -39.37 10.29
CA GLU A 226 10.33 -39.50 10.87
C GLU A 226 9.29 -38.54 10.25
N LEU A 227 9.71 -37.49 9.57
CA LEU A 227 8.77 -36.56 8.93
C LEU A 227 8.21 -37.15 7.65
N THR A 228 6.90 -37.03 7.49
CA THR A 228 6.12 -37.51 6.35
C THR A 228 5.53 -36.34 5.55
N GLU A 229 4.95 -36.67 4.40
CA GLU A 229 4.23 -35.68 3.58
C GLU A 229 3.22 -34.83 4.40
N LYS A 230 2.56 -35.47 5.36
CA LYS A 230 1.49 -34.83 6.17
C LYS A 230 2.03 -33.78 7.16
N ASP A 231 3.33 -33.75 7.40
CA ASP A 231 3.98 -32.84 8.34
C ASP A 231 4.33 -31.48 7.66
N PHE A 232 4.32 -31.44 6.32
CA PHE A 232 4.74 -30.28 5.55
C PHE A 232 3.57 -29.52 4.95
N LYS A 233 3.62 -28.22 5.05
CA LYS A 233 2.75 -27.29 4.32
C LYS A 233 3.60 -26.24 3.62
N VAL A 234 3.35 -26.03 2.34
CA VAL A 234 3.97 -24.96 1.56
C VAL A 234 3.09 -23.72 1.65
N VAL A 235 3.68 -22.59 2.06
CA VAL A 235 3.05 -21.28 2.08
C VAL A 235 3.71 -20.40 1.03
N THR A 236 2.90 -19.76 0.19
CA THR A 236 3.36 -18.82 -0.82
C THR A 236 3.46 -17.43 -0.23
N LEU A 237 4.61 -16.79 -0.39
CA LEU A 237 4.81 -15.38 -0.07
C LEU A 237 4.81 -14.59 -1.39
N ASP A 238 3.76 -13.84 -1.66
CA ASP A 238 3.69 -12.91 -2.79
C ASP A 238 4.34 -11.60 -2.38
N LEU A 239 5.49 -11.27 -2.96
CA LEU A 239 6.25 -10.06 -2.65
C LEU A 239 5.62 -8.78 -3.22
N ASN A 240 4.53 -8.88 -3.99
CA ASN A 240 3.69 -7.78 -4.45
C ASN A 240 4.50 -6.56 -4.93
N GLY A 241 5.31 -6.77 -5.95
CA GLY A 241 6.21 -5.75 -6.53
C GLY A 241 7.51 -5.50 -5.76
N GLY A 242 7.68 -6.12 -4.59
CA GLY A 242 8.93 -6.13 -3.85
C GLY A 242 9.89 -7.24 -4.29
N TYR A 243 11.01 -7.32 -3.60
CA TYR A 243 12.01 -8.37 -3.80
C TYR A 243 12.71 -8.72 -2.48
N VAL A 244 13.22 -9.94 -2.41
CA VAL A 244 14.13 -10.40 -1.34
C VAL A 244 15.55 -10.44 -1.88
N TRP A 245 16.51 -10.05 -1.05
CA TRP A 245 17.93 -10.09 -1.41
C TRP A 245 18.62 -11.28 -0.73
N SER A 246 19.17 -12.19 -1.52
CA SER A 246 19.94 -13.35 -1.08
C SER A 246 21.33 -13.38 -1.72
N THR A 247 22.10 -14.43 -1.46
CA THR A 247 23.37 -14.68 -2.16
C THR A 247 23.15 -14.93 -3.66
N ALA A 248 21.98 -15.46 -4.03
CA ALA A 248 21.59 -15.61 -5.44
C ALA A 248 21.22 -14.28 -6.13
N GLY A 249 21.21 -13.15 -5.40
CA GLY A 249 20.84 -11.83 -5.90
C GLY A 249 19.42 -11.43 -5.50
N ARG A 250 18.77 -10.63 -6.35
CA ARG A 250 17.40 -10.15 -6.15
C ARG A 250 16.40 -11.16 -6.70
N THR A 251 15.45 -11.59 -5.88
CA THR A 251 14.31 -12.41 -6.32
C THR A 251 13.02 -11.65 -6.05
N SER A 252 12.17 -11.49 -7.07
CA SER A 252 10.88 -10.81 -7.02
C SER A 252 9.74 -11.78 -7.36
N GLY A 253 8.50 -11.33 -7.15
CA GLY A 253 7.31 -12.14 -7.40
C GLY A 253 6.95 -13.04 -6.23
N LYS A 254 6.67 -14.31 -6.49
CA LYS A 254 6.25 -15.26 -5.47
C LYS A 254 7.42 -16.15 -5.04
N ILE A 255 7.58 -16.32 -3.74
CA ILE A 255 8.52 -17.25 -3.13
C ILE A 255 7.77 -18.24 -2.24
N LYS A 256 8.39 -19.39 -1.93
CA LYS A 256 7.76 -20.44 -1.15
C LYS A 256 8.54 -20.67 0.15
N ILE A 257 7.82 -20.79 1.27
CA ILE A 257 8.36 -21.24 2.54
C ILE A 257 7.69 -22.54 2.97
N ILE A 258 8.33 -23.28 3.87
CA ILE A 258 7.79 -24.51 4.42
C ILE A 258 7.46 -24.27 5.90
N VAL A 259 6.27 -24.68 6.31
CA VAL A 259 5.81 -24.66 7.70
C VAL A 259 5.23 -26.02 8.10
N LYS A 260 5.12 -26.27 9.40
CA LYS A 260 4.51 -27.50 9.91
C LYS A 260 3.00 -27.48 9.64
N ALA A 261 2.50 -28.56 9.04
CA ALA A 261 1.08 -28.68 8.72
C ALA A 261 0.22 -28.76 9.99
N GLY A 262 -0.96 -28.12 9.95
CA GLY A 262 -1.93 -28.16 11.05
C GLY A 262 -1.53 -27.39 12.31
N GLN A 263 -0.52 -26.52 12.23
CA GLN A 263 -0.08 -25.63 13.30
C GLN A 263 0.04 -24.20 12.79
N ASP A 264 -0.28 -23.24 13.66
CA ASP A 264 -0.03 -21.82 13.39
C ASP A 264 1.47 -21.58 13.26
N PHE A 265 1.85 -20.68 12.37
CA PHE A 265 3.24 -20.31 12.12
C PHE A 265 3.46 -18.81 12.30
N SER A 266 4.69 -18.38 12.51
CA SER A 266 4.99 -16.95 12.65
C SER A 266 5.06 -16.26 11.29
N ALA A 267 4.41 -15.11 11.16
CA ALA A 267 4.50 -14.27 9.96
C ALA A 267 5.97 -13.94 9.66
N PRO A 268 6.44 -14.15 8.40
CA PRO A 268 7.85 -14.03 8.04
C PRO A 268 8.41 -12.63 8.30
N VAL A 269 9.68 -12.56 8.77
CA VAL A 269 10.38 -11.27 8.95
C VAL A 269 10.65 -10.61 7.61
N ASN A 270 10.57 -9.29 7.57
CA ASN A 270 10.82 -8.49 6.36
C ASN A 270 12.28 -8.05 6.20
N SER A 271 13.20 -8.57 7.02
CA SER A 271 14.63 -8.29 6.87
C SER A 271 15.11 -8.73 5.50
N GLU A 272 15.84 -7.84 4.79
CA GLU A 272 16.29 -8.05 3.40
C GLU A 272 15.19 -8.19 2.34
N MET A 273 13.94 -7.89 2.70
CA MET A 273 12.87 -7.64 1.75
C MET A 273 12.80 -6.14 1.44
N TYR A 274 12.64 -5.79 0.18
CA TYR A 274 12.67 -4.41 -0.30
C TYR A 274 11.58 -4.17 -1.34
N PHE A 275 11.06 -2.94 -1.39
CA PHE A 275 10.25 -2.48 -2.51
C PHE A 275 11.12 -1.79 -3.57
N ALA A 276 10.67 -1.74 -4.82
CA ALA A 276 11.48 -1.34 -5.99
C ALA A 276 12.11 0.07 -5.89
N THR A 277 11.56 0.96 -5.07
CA THR A 277 11.99 2.36 -4.93
C THR A 277 12.76 2.65 -3.63
N ASN A 278 13.30 1.65 -2.94
CA ASN A 278 13.88 1.81 -1.60
C ASN A 278 12.91 2.39 -0.56
N LEU A 279 11.60 2.30 -0.78
CA LEU A 279 10.60 2.71 0.19
C LEU A 279 10.80 1.94 1.48
N LYS A 280 10.82 2.69 2.56
CA LYS A 280 11.25 2.21 3.87
C LYS A 280 10.23 1.24 4.46
N LYS A 281 10.70 0.20 5.11
CA LYS A 281 9.97 -0.98 5.63
C LYS A 281 9.06 -0.70 6.84
N ASN A 282 8.81 0.55 7.21
CA ASN A 282 8.24 0.89 8.52
C ASN A 282 6.77 0.49 8.69
N ASN A 283 6.08 0.15 7.58
CA ASN A 283 4.68 -0.27 7.59
C ASN A 283 4.46 -1.60 6.90
N PHE A 284 5.51 -2.38 6.82
CA PHE A 284 5.42 -3.68 6.24
C PHE A 284 4.52 -4.58 7.09
N HIS A 285 3.53 -5.19 6.45
CA HIS A 285 2.72 -6.25 7.02
C HIS A 285 2.39 -7.28 5.95
N TRP A 286 1.94 -8.44 6.37
CA TRP A 286 1.43 -9.48 5.50
C TRP A 286 -0.09 -9.47 5.50
N ARG A 287 -0.70 -9.80 4.38
CA ARG A 287 -2.14 -10.03 4.25
C ARG A 287 -2.39 -11.42 3.69
N ASP A 288 -3.33 -12.16 4.28
CA ASP A 288 -3.75 -13.46 3.74
C ASP A 288 -4.80 -13.30 2.61
N GLU A 289 -5.21 -14.41 2.03
CA GLU A 289 -6.23 -14.50 1.00
C GLU A 289 -7.63 -14.07 1.45
N ASN A 290 -7.87 -13.96 2.76
CA ASN A 290 -9.14 -13.51 3.35
C ASN A 290 -9.12 -12.04 3.76
N GLY A 291 -7.99 -11.35 3.57
CA GLY A 291 -7.81 -9.95 3.93
C GLY A 291 -7.33 -9.69 5.36
N ASN A 292 -7.07 -10.74 6.17
CA ASN A 292 -6.54 -10.56 7.52
C ASN A 292 -5.09 -10.09 7.47
N ILE A 293 -4.73 -9.21 8.40
CA ILE A 293 -3.43 -8.54 8.48
C ILE A 293 -2.57 -9.18 9.57
N TYR A 294 -1.30 -9.46 9.24
CA TYR A 294 -0.31 -10.02 10.16
C TYR A 294 0.96 -9.17 10.14
N ARG A 295 1.38 -8.71 11.31
CA ARG A 295 2.69 -8.06 11.46
C ARG A 295 3.78 -9.13 11.45
N VAL A 296 5.01 -8.70 11.22
CA VAL A 296 6.17 -9.58 11.33
C VAL A 296 6.19 -10.26 12.71
N GLY A 297 6.20 -11.59 12.70
CA GLY A 297 6.22 -12.42 13.91
C GLY A 297 4.85 -12.73 14.53
N ASP A 298 3.77 -12.14 14.04
CA ASP A 298 2.41 -12.49 14.49
C ASP A 298 2.09 -13.96 14.16
N PRO A 299 1.26 -14.65 14.96
CA PRO A 299 0.80 -15.98 14.63
C PRO A 299 -0.14 -15.94 13.42
N VAL A 300 0.14 -16.74 12.42
CA VAL A 300 -0.66 -16.94 11.21
C VAL A 300 -1.37 -18.28 11.32
N PRO A 301 -2.69 -18.34 11.15
CA PRO A 301 -3.45 -19.58 11.24
C PRO A 301 -3.00 -20.66 10.26
N ALA A 302 -3.10 -21.91 10.69
CA ALA A 302 -2.63 -23.09 9.95
C ALA A 302 -3.29 -23.26 8.57
N GLU A 303 -4.50 -22.70 8.34
CA GLU A 303 -5.22 -22.78 7.07
C GLU A 303 -4.71 -21.80 6.01
N VAL A 304 -4.00 -20.73 6.36
CA VAL A 304 -3.51 -19.71 5.45
C VAL A 304 -2.47 -20.28 4.49
N ASN A 305 -2.70 -20.16 3.17
CA ASN A 305 -1.83 -20.71 2.12
C ASN A 305 -1.00 -19.64 1.40
N THR A 306 -1.44 -18.40 1.44
CA THR A 306 -0.75 -17.28 0.77
C THR A 306 -0.68 -16.08 1.69
N LEU A 307 0.48 -15.46 1.75
CA LEU A 307 0.69 -14.16 2.38
C LEU A 307 1.17 -13.17 1.32
N THR A 308 0.46 -12.08 1.16
CA THR A 308 0.81 -10.98 0.25
C THR A 308 1.50 -9.86 1.03
N ALA A 309 2.67 -9.44 0.56
CA ALA A 309 3.41 -8.33 1.14
C ALA A 309 2.70 -7.00 0.89
N CYS A 310 2.40 -6.28 1.95
CA CYS A 310 1.86 -4.92 1.91
C CYS A 310 2.96 -3.94 2.31
N TRP A 311 3.32 -3.05 1.38
CA TRP A 311 4.44 -2.11 1.51
C TRP A 311 3.98 -0.69 1.88
N THR A 312 2.69 -0.42 1.76
CA THR A 312 2.05 0.87 2.03
C THR A 312 1.14 0.79 3.25
N PHE A 313 0.88 1.94 3.87
CA PHE A 313 -0.12 2.04 4.92
C PHE A 313 -1.52 1.78 4.36
N GLU A 314 -2.33 1.00 5.05
CA GLU A 314 -3.77 0.99 4.87
C GLU A 314 -4.36 2.16 5.65
N GLU A 315 -4.99 3.07 4.94
CA GLU A 315 -5.64 4.22 5.58
C GLU A 315 -7.04 3.80 6.04
N LYS A 316 -7.33 3.95 7.33
CA LYS A 316 -8.66 3.69 7.88
C LYS A 316 -9.69 4.71 7.40
N PHE A 317 -9.26 5.96 7.19
CA PHE A 317 -10.12 7.06 6.78
C PHE A 317 -9.74 7.55 5.38
N SER A 318 -10.73 8.07 4.63
CA SER A 318 -10.57 8.63 3.28
C SER A 318 -9.84 9.99 3.26
N PHE A 319 -9.32 10.46 4.38
CA PHE A 319 -8.53 11.68 4.44
C PHE A 319 -7.16 11.49 3.79
N GLU A 320 -6.74 12.45 2.99
CA GLU A 320 -5.43 12.41 2.34
C GLU A 320 -4.29 12.59 3.37
N ALA A 321 -3.44 11.58 3.50
CA ALA A 321 -2.24 11.68 4.35
C ALA A 321 -1.31 12.80 3.85
N GLY A 322 -0.81 13.64 4.77
CA GLY A 322 -0.03 14.85 4.47
C GLY A 322 -0.88 16.12 4.33
N SER A 323 -2.21 16.00 4.19
CA SER A 323 -3.10 17.16 4.18
C SER A 323 -3.21 17.81 5.54
N THR A 324 -3.43 19.13 5.53
CA THR A 324 -3.54 19.95 6.76
C THR A 324 -5.00 20.15 7.14
N TYR A 325 -5.30 19.91 8.42
CA TYR A 325 -6.57 20.16 9.08
C TYR A 325 -6.39 21.12 10.25
N TYR A 326 -7.35 21.99 10.50
CA TYR A 326 -7.24 23.06 11.50
C TYR A 326 -8.12 22.75 12.70
N PHE A 327 -7.57 23.01 13.90
CA PHE A 327 -8.27 22.80 15.18
C PHE A 327 -8.15 24.05 16.07
N ASN A 328 -9.22 24.33 16.79
CA ASN A 328 -9.20 25.35 17.84
C ASN A 328 -8.80 24.72 19.17
N LEU A 329 -7.60 25.04 19.65
CA LEU A 329 -7.06 24.54 20.93
C LEU A 329 -7.15 25.58 22.06
N SER A 330 -7.82 26.73 21.86
CA SER A 330 -7.83 27.84 22.83
C SER A 330 -8.37 27.43 24.21
N GLU A 331 -9.34 26.52 24.24
CA GLU A 331 -9.96 26.01 25.47
C GLU A 331 -9.25 24.78 26.06
N ALA A 332 -8.20 24.28 25.41
CA ALA A 332 -7.53 23.05 25.86
C ALA A 332 -6.70 23.24 27.17
N GLY A 333 -6.36 24.47 27.55
CA GLY A 333 -5.60 24.78 28.77
C GLY A 333 -4.15 24.25 28.70
N ILE A 334 -3.51 24.29 27.55
CA ILE A 334 -2.14 23.81 27.30
C ILE A 334 -1.15 24.67 28.09
N PRO A 335 -0.24 24.10 28.92
CA PRO A 335 0.76 24.85 29.65
C PRO A 335 1.93 25.31 28.78
N GLY A 336 2.75 26.23 29.28
CA GLY A 336 3.92 26.79 28.62
C GLY A 336 3.66 28.15 27.97
N ASP A 337 4.72 28.75 27.45
CA ASP A 337 4.65 30.04 26.77
C ASP A 337 4.11 29.89 25.34
N ALA A 338 3.23 30.81 24.94
CA ALA A 338 2.67 30.78 23.58
C ALA A 338 3.80 30.89 22.53
N ASN A 339 3.74 30.04 21.54
CA ASN A 339 4.70 30.09 20.43
C ASN A 339 4.34 31.19 19.43
N THR A 340 4.87 32.40 19.67
CA THR A 340 4.55 33.60 18.88
C THR A 340 5.08 33.58 17.45
N ASP A 341 5.96 32.64 17.07
CA ASP A 341 6.45 32.51 15.70
C ASP A 341 5.36 32.09 14.71
N PHE A 342 4.28 31.52 15.22
CA PHE A 342 3.16 31.05 14.40
C PHE A 342 1.86 31.67 14.90
N TYR A 343 1.10 32.27 14.01
CA TYR A 343 -0.22 32.90 14.27
C TYR A 343 -0.21 33.83 15.50
N GLY A 344 0.92 34.51 15.78
CA GLY A 344 1.10 35.36 16.96
C GLY A 344 0.90 34.66 18.30
N GLY A 345 1.09 33.34 18.36
CA GLY A 345 0.88 32.50 19.56
C GLY A 345 -0.59 32.13 19.81
N SER A 346 -1.48 32.38 18.85
CA SER A 346 -2.90 32.02 18.99
C SER A 346 -3.10 30.50 18.84
N LEU A 347 -3.97 29.94 19.68
CA LEU A 347 -4.42 28.55 19.61
C LEU A 347 -5.79 28.39 18.93
N ASP A 348 -6.37 29.47 18.39
CA ASP A 348 -7.71 29.46 17.77
C ASP A 348 -7.77 28.66 16.48
N CYS A 349 -6.62 28.52 15.78
CA CYS A 349 -6.57 27.91 14.46
C CYS A 349 -5.21 27.23 14.23
N VAL A 350 -4.99 26.10 14.91
CA VAL A 350 -3.74 25.35 14.84
C VAL A 350 -3.78 24.34 13.69
N PRO A 351 -2.82 24.41 12.74
CA PRO A 351 -2.73 23.44 11.66
C PRO A 351 -2.12 22.13 12.15
N PHE A 352 -2.76 21.03 11.82
CA PHE A 352 -2.30 19.67 12.00
C PHE A 352 -2.16 18.95 10.66
N THR A 353 -1.07 18.25 10.46
CA THR A 353 -0.92 17.34 9.33
C THR A 353 -1.52 15.98 9.67
N TYR A 354 -2.46 15.49 8.86
CA TYR A 354 -2.96 14.13 8.99
C TYR A 354 -1.86 13.15 8.58
N ALA A 355 -1.36 12.39 9.52
CA ALA A 355 -0.32 11.39 9.26
C ALA A 355 -0.90 10.07 8.72
N GLY A 356 -2.22 9.95 8.67
CA GLY A 356 -2.89 8.72 8.31
C GLY A 356 -2.85 7.66 9.40
N THR A 357 -3.12 6.42 9.01
CA THR A 357 -3.05 5.26 9.91
C THR A 357 -1.61 4.76 10.00
N VAL A 358 -1.10 4.60 11.23
CA VAL A 358 0.28 4.16 11.52
C VAL A 358 0.28 3.03 12.56
N ASP A 359 1.17 2.06 12.35
CA ASP A 359 1.40 0.96 13.29
C ASP A 359 2.55 1.31 14.23
N THR A 360 2.20 1.77 15.41
CA THR A 360 3.15 2.33 16.37
C THR A 360 2.84 1.89 17.79
N TYR A 361 3.77 2.11 18.71
CA TYR A 361 3.45 2.03 20.12
C TYR A 361 3.12 3.42 20.68
N ALA A 362 2.25 3.45 21.68
CA ALA A 362 2.02 4.60 22.56
C ALA A 362 2.06 4.13 24.00
N GLN A 363 2.58 4.97 24.91
CA GLN A 363 2.57 4.67 26.33
C GLN A 363 1.22 5.08 26.95
N LYS A 364 0.74 4.30 27.89
CA LYS A 364 -0.47 4.61 28.67
C LYS A 364 -0.10 4.74 30.15
N GLY A 365 -0.30 5.92 30.72
CA GLY A 365 -0.28 6.15 32.15
C GLY A 365 1.04 5.84 32.88
N GLY A 366 2.20 6.16 32.31
CA GLY A 366 3.50 5.98 32.98
C GLY A 366 4.03 4.53 33.03
N SER A 367 3.38 3.60 32.35
CA SER A 367 3.92 2.25 32.15
C SER A 367 5.05 2.32 31.12
N SER A 368 6.23 1.79 31.48
CA SER A 368 7.38 1.70 30.57
C SER A 368 7.15 0.76 29.37
N ALA A 369 6.09 -0.03 29.38
CA ALA A 369 5.69 -0.89 28.28
C ALA A 369 4.67 -0.16 27.40
N GLY A 370 5.08 0.27 26.22
CA GLY A 370 4.18 0.83 25.21
C GLY A 370 3.20 -0.23 24.69
N VAL A 371 1.98 0.19 24.37
CA VAL A 371 0.96 -0.65 23.71
C VAL A 371 1.07 -0.45 22.22
N ASN A 372 1.40 -1.52 21.50
CA ASN A 372 1.39 -1.52 20.04
C ASN A 372 -0.05 -1.49 19.52
N GLY A 373 -0.28 -0.76 18.45
CA GLY A 373 -1.59 -0.69 17.81
C GLY A 373 -1.56 0.13 16.52
N SER A 374 -2.59 -0.07 15.71
CA SER A 374 -2.86 0.77 14.54
C SER A 374 -3.60 2.03 14.99
N ARG A 375 -3.12 3.21 14.60
CA ARG A 375 -3.65 4.51 15.06
C ARG A 375 -3.73 5.49 13.91
N SER A 376 -4.85 6.20 13.80
CA SER A 376 -4.98 7.32 12.87
C SER A 376 -4.66 8.62 13.58
N LEU A 377 -3.61 9.30 13.14
CA LEU A 377 -3.00 10.42 13.86
C LEU A 377 -2.99 11.71 13.04
N LEU A 378 -3.19 12.81 13.75
CA LEU A 378 -2.89 14.15 13.26
C LEU A 378 -1.77 14.74 14.12
N VAL A 379 -0.74 15.33 13.54
CA VAL A 379 0.39 15.95 14.25
C VAL A 379 0.40 17.44 14.04
N ALA A 380 0.52 18.23 15.12
CA ALA A 380 0.62 19.68 15.01
C ALA A 380 1.83 20.09 14.15
N ASN A 381 1.65 21.07 13.29
CA ASN A 381 2.69 21.50 12.35
C ASN A 381 3.88 22.20 13.03
N TYR A 382 3.73 22.59 14.28
CA TYR A 382 4.76 23.23 15.11
C TYR A 382 4.50 22.97 16.61
N ASN A 383 5.46 23.31 17.48
CA ASN A 383 5.22 23.34 18.92
C ASN A 383 4.24 24.45 19.25
N VAL A 384 3.07 24.10 19.81
CA VAL A 384 2.01 25.08 20.12
C VAL A 384 2.36 25.95 21.33
N THR A 385 3.15 25.43 22.26
CA THR A 385 3.78 26.18 23.35
C THR A 385 5.27 25.86 23.43
N ARG A 386 6.03 26.76 24.07
CA ARG A 386 7.48 26.66 24.30
C ARG A 386 7.78 26.76 25.80
N ASP A 387 9.03 26.53 26.16
CA ASP A 387 9.55 26.67 27.52
C ASP A 387 8.65 26.00 28.55
N VAL A 388 8.19 24.79 28.25
CA VAL A 388 7.31 23.96 29.08
C VAL A 388 8.05 22.68 29.49
N SER A 389 8.00 22.35 30.78
CA SER A 389 8.59 21.11 31.29
C SER A 389 7.71 19.89 30.99
N TRP A 390 8.34 18.72 30.91
CA TRP A 390 7.63 17.46 30.78
C TRP A 390 6.67 17.23 31.97
N ASP A 391 7.12 17.59 33.18
CA ASP A 391 6.31 17.45 34.39
C ASP A 391 5.04 18.31 34.38
N GLU A 392 5.11 19.58 33.91
CA GLU A 392 3.93 20.44 33.72
C GLU A 392 2.92 19.88 32.74
N LEU A 393 3.42 19.28 31.64
CA LEU A 393 2.58 18.61 30.67
C LEU A 393 1.94 17.35 31.26
N ASN A 394 2.71 16.57 32.04
CA ASN A 394 2.24 15.33 32.64
C ASN A 394 1.20 15.57 33.74
N GLU A 395 1.37 16.61 34.56
CA GLU A 395 0.39 17.01 35.60
C GLU A 395 -0.99 17.34 35.01
N LYS A 396 -1.04 17.74 33.75
CA LYS A 396 -2.28 18.08 33.03
C LYS A 396 -2.69 17.03 32.01
N ASP A 397 -2.13 15.82 32.05
CA ASP A 397 -2.40 14.66 31.21
C ASP A 397 -2.05 14.84 29.72
N PHE A 398 -1.22 15.83 29.31
CA PHE A 398 -0.82 16.05 27.93
C PHE A 398 0.26 15.07 27.42
N ILE A 399 0.94 14.35 28.30
CA ILE A 399 1.97 13.38 27.89
C ILE A 399 1.31 12.09 27.39
N PHE A 400 0.44 11.48 28.19
CA PHE A 400 -0.11 10.15 27.90
C PHE A 400 -1.52 10.19 27.32
N GLY A 401 -2.18 11.33 27.35
CA GLY A 401 -3.44 11.56 26.67
C GLY A 401 -4.57 12.04 27.54
N ARG A 402 -5.27 13.04 27.04
CA ARG A 402 -6.52 13.57 27.59
C ARG A 402 -7.56 13.74 26.48
N PRO A 403 -8.86 13.67 26.81
CA PRO A 403 -9.91 13.93 25.83
C PRO A 403 -9.84 15.37 25.29
N PHE A 404 -10.07 15.51 23.98
CA PHE A 404 -10.20 16.79 23.29
C PHE A 404 -11.36 16.72 22.30
N GLU A 405 -12.37 17.55 22.50
CA GLU A 405 -13.58 17.57 21.68
C GLU A 405 -13.46 18.56 20.53
N SER A 406 -13.66 18.10 19.30
CA SER A 406 -13.75 18.96 18.11
C SER A 406 -14.61 18.33 17.03
N GLY A 407 -15.53 19.09 16.46
CA GLY A 407 -16.39 18.63 15.37
C GLY A 407 -17.25 17.39 15.70
N GLY A 408 -17.58 17.18 16.98
CA GLY A 408 -18.35 15.99 17.45
C GLY A 408 -17.49 14.72 17.54
N VAL A 409 -16.15 14.86 17.53
CA VAL A 409 -15.18 13.77 17.71
C VAL A 409 -14.41 14.00 19.00
N SER A 410 -14.32 12.96 19.85
CA SER A 410 -13.54 12.96 21.08
C SER A 410 -12.14 12.39 20.83
N TYR A 411 -11.21 13.23 20.42
CA TYR A 411 -9.81 12.86 20.20
C TYR A 411 -9.07 12.59 21.50
N THR A 412 -8.01 11.80 21.45
CA THR A 412 -6.99 11.76 22.50
C THR A 412 -5.84 12.70 22.13
N MET A 413 -5.70 13.80 22.88
CA MET A 413 -4.61 14.76 22.70
C MET A 413 -3.42 14.38 23.59
N ARG A 414 -2.23 14.19 23.04
CA ARG A 414 -1.04 13.76 23.75
C ARG A 414 0.26 14.08 23.01
N THR A 415 1.41 13.84 23.63
CA THR A 415 2.71 13.81 22.96
C THR A 415 2.89 12.52 22.15
N PRO A 416 3.71 12.53 21.08
CA PRO A 416 4.07 11.30 20.36
C PRO A 416 5.06 10.45 21.18
N SER A 417 5.05 9.12 20.96
CA SER A 417 6.19 8.29 21.34
C SER A 417 7.39 8.61 20.47
N ALA A 418 8.60 8.60 21.05
CA ALA A 418 9.82 9.14 20.45
C ALA A 418 11.00 8.15 20.40
N GLY A 419 10.82 6.97 21.03
CA GLY A 419 11.90 6.01 21.29
C GLY A 419 12.60 6.27 22.62
N THR A 420 13.16 5.24 23.23
CA THR A 420 13.86 5.30 24.51
C THR A 420 15.38 5.52 24.36
N ASP A 421 15.93 5.18 23.20
CA ASP A 421 17.34 5.30 22.86
C ASP A 421 17.49 5.70 21.41
N SER A 422 18.69 6.13 21.01
CA SER A 422 19.04 6.55 19.67
C SER A 422 19.84 5.51 18.91
N TYR A 423 19.55 5.33 17.64
CA TYR A 423 20.31 4.49 16.73
C TYR A 423 20.65 5.24 15.44
N LEU A 424 21.93 5.32 15.11
CA LEU A 424 22.37 5.88 13.84
C LEU A 424 22.18 4.86 12.71
N ASN A 425 21.25 5.14 11.78
CA ASN A 425 21.03 4.36 10.59
C ASN A 425 21.61 5.08 9.37
N LYS A 426 22.81 4.68 8.95
CA LYS A 426 23.59 5.34 7.89
C LYS A 426 23.89 6.81 8.22
N THR A 427 23.00 7.73 7.82
CA THR A 427 23.18 9.18 8.00
C THR A 427 22.06 9.84 8.80
N GLU A 428 21.05 9.08 9.25
CA GLU A 428 19.94 9.60 10.05
C GLU A 428 19.88 8.94 11.43
N VAL A 429 19.45 9.70 12.43
CA VAL A 429 19.22 9.19 13.78
C VAL A 429 17.76 8.72 13.89
N ARG A 430 17.57 7.56 14.51
CA ARG A 430 16.24 7.01 14.82
C ARG A 430 16.12 6.64 16.28
N GLY A 431 14.92 6.80 16.83
CA GLY A 431 14.62 6.27 18.16
C GLY A 431 14.35 4.76 18.10
N THR A 432 14.78 4.05 19.14
CA THR A 432 14.43 2.65 19.38
C THR A 432 13.45 2.56 20.55
N PRO A 433 12.37 1.77 20.46
CA PRO A 433 11.94 0.92 19.34
C PRO A 433 11.62 1.72 18.06
N TRP A 434 11.86 1.08 16.91
CA TRP A 434 11.74 1.75 15.61
C TRP A 434 10.31 2.07 15.18
N ASN A 435 9.33 1.47 15.81
CA ASN A 435 7.91 1.73 15.61
C ASN A 435 7.40 2.84 16.55
N ASN A 436 8.26 3.77 16.99
CA ASN A 436 7.83 4.98 17.65
C ASN A 436 7.08 5.91 16.67
N GLU A 437 6.17 6.72 17.21
CA GLU A 437 5.31 7.57 16.38
C GLU A 437 6.08 8.67 15.65
N TRP A 438 7.05 9.29 16.33
CA TRP A 438 7.83 10.38 15.72
C TRP A 438 8.51 9.96 14.44
N ASP A 439 9.31 8.89 14.49
CA ASP A 439 10.03 8.42 13.29
C ASP A 439 9.09 7.84 12.25
N THR A 440 8.01 7.14 12.66
CA THR A 440 7.03 6.56 11.73
C THR A 440 6.31 7.66 10.97
N ILE A 441 5.83 8.72 11.63
CA ILE A 441 5.17 9.88 11.00
C ILE A 441 6.14 10.61 10.07
N ARG A 442 7.38 10.87 10.55
CA ARG A 442 8.42 11.52 9.77
C ARG A 442 8.70 10.79 8.47
N VAL A 443 8.94 9.49 8.55
CA VAL A 443 9.29 8.65 7.41
C VAL A 443 8.11 8.44 6.46
N LYS A 444 6.89 8.36 6.95
CA LYS A 444 5.69 8.23 6.10
C LYS A 444 5.53 9.41 5.14
N GLY A 445 5.94 10.60 5.57
CA GLY A 445 5.95 11.79 4.71
C GLY A 445 7.04 11.83 3.65
N GLU A 446 8.06 10.96 3.72
CA GLU A 446 9.17 10.90 2.78
C GLU A 446 8.87 9.95 1.63
N ILE A 447 8.32 10.44 0.54
CA ILE A 447 8.08 9.64 -0.68
C ILE A 447 9.34 9.58 -1.57
N ASP A 448 10.19 10.61 -1.53
CA ASP A 448 11.45 10.70 -2.28
C ASP A 448 12.56 11.16 -1.35
N PRO A 449 13.66 10.38 -1.20
CA PRO A 449 14.81 10.77 -0.39
C PRO A 449 15.47 12.08 -0.83
N ALA A 450 15.27 12.52 -2.08
CA ALA A 450 15.79 13.77 -2.60
C ALA A 450 14.90 14.99 -2.29
N SER A 451 13.63 14.78 -1.90
CA SER A 451 12.73 15.87 -1.55
C SER A 451 12.52 15.96 -0.04
N LEU A 452 13.39 16.68 0.65
CA LEU A 452 13.29 17.00 2.08
C LEU A 452 11.97 17.72 2.48
N THR A 453 11.11 18.05 1.53
CA THR A 453 9.90 18.87 1.71
C THR A 453 8.63 18.10 2.13
N ARG A 454 8.65 16.76 2.17
CA ARG A 454 7.47 15.93 2.48
C ARG A 454 7.48 15.29 3.87
N ASN A 455 8.30 15.76 4.77
CA ASN A 455 8.28 15.35 6.16
C ASN A 455 6.96 15.82 6.82
N TYR A 456 6.21 14.89 7.42
CA TYR A 456 4.97 15.25 8.13
C TYR A 456 5.23 15.91 9.48
N ILE A 457 6.46 15.82 10.03
CA ILE A 457 6.91 16.61 11.17
C ILE A 457 7.45 17.95 10.65
N LYS A 458 6.60 18.95 10.55
CA LYS A 458 6.93 20.29 10.03
C LYS A 458 7.52 21.20 11.11
N ASN A 459 8.21 22.29 10.73
CA ASN A 459 8.70 23.35 11.63
C ASN A 459 9.42 22.81 12.89
N TRP A 460 10.32 21.87 12.69
CA TRP A 460 11.10 21.25 13.77
C TRP A 460 12.36 22.06 14.14
N GLN A 461 12.76 23.05 13.33
CA GLN A 461 13.97 23.83 13.49
C GLN A 461 13.89 24.75 14.71
N GLY A 462 14.95 24.77 15.50
CA GLY A 462 15.12 25.68 16.64
C GLY A 462 14.18 25.42 17.83
N SER A 463 13.28 24.42 17.77
CA SER A 463 12.37 24.13 18.85
C SER A 463 12.09 22.62 18.96
N PRO A 464 12.88 21.90 19.76
CA PRO A 464 12.63 20.48 20.03
C PRO A 464 11.31 20.27 20.75
N SER A 465 10.76 19.05 20.61
CA SER A 465 9.46 18.67 21.14
C SER A 465 9.59 17.49 22.13
N TRP A 466 8.94 17.54 23.27
CA TRP A 466 8.86 16.42 24.20
C TRP A 466 8.24 15.17 23.56
N GLY A 467 8.78 14.00 23.93
CA GLY A 467 8.18 12.68 23.70
C GLY A 467 7.61 12.07 24.97
N GLN A 468 6.92 10.92 24.82
CA GLN A 468 6.40 10.17 25.97
C GLN A 468 7.51 9.44 26.76
N ASP A 469 8.62 9.11 26.10
CA ASP A 469 9.57 8.09 26.52
C ASP A 469 10.58 8.59 27.54
N ALA A 470 10.92 7.71 28.50
CA ALA A 470 12.10 7.87 29.33
C ALA A 470 13.35 7.47 28.52
N PHE A 471 14.49 8.10 28.82
CA PHE A 471 15.76 7.75 28.18
C PHE A 471 16.30 6.43 28.74
N ALA A 472 16.75 5.52 27.87
CA ALA A 472 17.13 4.16 28.27
C ALA A 472 18.34 4.11 29.22
N ASP A 473 19.36 4.95 28.99
CA ASP A 473 20.58 4.98 29.80
C ASP A 473 20.36 5.67 31.16
N ASP A 474 19.37 6.57 31.23
CA ASP A 474 18.98 7.25 32.47
C ASP A 474 17.45 7.48 32.51
N THR A 475 16.74 6.59 33.16
CA THR A 475 15.27 6.61 33.24
C THR A 475 14.69 7.80 34.01
N SER A 476 15.52 8.61 34.69
CA SER A 476 15.12 9.88 35.27
C SER A 476 14.98 11.00 34.24
N MET A 477 15.55 10.82 33.05
CA MET A 477 15.49 11.77 31.95
C MET A 477 14.34 11.44 30.99
N ARG A 478 13.89 12.44 30.23
CA ARG A 478 12.84 12.30 29.21
C ARG A 478 13.37 12.65 27.85
N VAL A 479 12.90 11.90 26.85
CA VAL A 479 13.33 12.07 25.46
C VAL A 479 12.62 13.26 24.82
N TYR A 480 13.36 14.03 24.03
CA TYR A 480 12.82 15.01 23.11
C TYR A 480 13.41 14.87 21.70
N ARG A 481 12.67 15.34 20.69
CA ARG A 481 13.04 15.20 19.27
C ARG A 481 12.96 16.55 18.54
N GLY A 482 13.74 16.70 17.46
CA GLY A 482 13.78 17.93 16.68
C GLY A 482 14.82 18.93 17.17
N GLY A 483 14.72 20.17 16.74
CA GLY A 483 15.67 21.26 17.04
C GLY A 483 16.73 21.45 15.96
N GLU A 484 17.74 20.63 15.89
CA GLU A 484 18.80 20.71 14.87
C GLU A 484 18.41 19.98 13.57
N GLY A 485 17.71 18.86 13.69
CA GLY A 485 17.18 18.04 12.59
C GLY A 485 15.83 17.41 12.97
N ALA A 486 15.00 17.07 12.00
CA ALA A 486 13.76 16.35 12.26
C ALA A 486 14.01 14.98 12.91
N ASP A 487 15.18 14.40 12.67
CA ASP A 487 15.66 13.13 13.22
C ASP A 487 16.49 13.29 14.50
N SER A 488 16.78 14.53 14.96
CA SER A 488 17.54 14.77 16.20
C SER A 488 16.89 14.08 17.38
N PHE A 489 17.73 13.51 18.25
CA PHE A 489 17.34 12.76 19.43
C PHE A 489 18.19 13.21 20.62
N ALA A 490 17.56 13.59 21.72
CA ALA A 490 18.26 13.91 22.95
C ALA A 490 17.32 13.71 24.17
N SER A 491 17.87 13.92 25.37
CA SER A 491 17.13 13.80 26.63
C SER A 491 17.40 14.98 27.56
N ALA A 492 16.44 15.29 28.44
CA ALA A 492 16.56 16.31 29.44
C ALA A 492 15.83 15.90 30.73
N SER A 493 16.14 16.62 31.85
CA SER A 493 15.38 16.46 33.10
C SER A 493 13.89 16.78 32.85
N PRO A 494 12.94 15.99 33.36
CA PRO A 494 11.52 16.24 33.18
C PRO A 494 11.04 17.59 33.79
N SER A 495 11.77 18.13 34.76
CA SER A 495 11.49 19.45 35.35
C SER A 495 12.11 20.63 34.58
N SER A 496 12.93 20.37 33.53
CA SER A 496 13.53 21.40 32.69
C SER A 496 12.65 21.69 31.48
N GLY A 497 12.23 22.95 31.32
CA GLY A 497 11.40 23.34 30.15
C GLY A 497 12.09 24.26 29.16
N THR A 498 13.24 24.82 29.50
CA THR A 498 13.91 25.86 28.70
C THR A 498 14.29 25.36 27.30
N GLY A 499 13.71 25.98 26.28
CA GLY A 499 13.98 25.69 24.88
C GLY A 499 13.26 24.46 24.33
N ILE A 500 12.47 23.73 25.14
CA ILE A 500 11.70 22.57 24.68
C ILE A 500 10.21 22.92 24.70
N GLY A 501 9.50 22.47 23.65
CA GLY A 501 8.09 22.78 23.46
C GLY A 501 7.17 21.57 23.46
N TYR A 502 5.87 21.85 23.38
CA TYR A 502 4.81 20.87 23.26
C TYR A 502 4.28 20.81 21.82
N ARG A 503 4.39 19.66 21.19
CA ARG A 503 3.83 19.33 19.90
C ARG A 503 2.74 18.27 20.08
N PRO A 504 1.47 18.65 20.14
CA PRO A 504 0.40 17.68 20.28
C PRO A 504 0.24 16.82 19.05
N ILE A 505 -0.13 15.57 19.28
CA ILE A 505 -0.84 14.74 18.31
C ILE A 505 -2.29 14.57 18.76
N LEU A 506 -3.18 14.40 17.80
CA LEU A 506 -4.57 14.03 18.01
C LEU A 506 -4.77 12.62 17.45
N GLU A 507 -5.11 11.68 18.32
CA GLU A 507 -5.47 10.32 17.95
C GLU A 507 -6.97 10.24 17.74
N ILE A 508 -7.39 9.79 16.55
CA ILE A 508 -8.80 9.54 16.23
C ILE A 508 -9.22 8.26 16.98
N PRO A 509 -10.38 8.24 17.67
CA PRO A 509 -10.82 7.06 18.41
C PRO A 509 -10.87 5.79 17.54
N GLU A 510 -10.41 4.67 18.10
CA GLU A 510 -10.30 3.39 17.38
C GLU A 510 -11.68 2.87 16.92
N GLU A 511 -12.73 3.14 17.68
CA GLU A 511 -14.12 2.75 17.38
C GLU A 511 -14.78 3.56 16.25
N MET A 512 -14.15 4.66 15.78
CA MET A 512 -14.69 5.44 14.67
C MET A 512 -14.42 4.72 13.35
N GLU A 513 -15.44 4.62 12.50
CA GLU A 513 -15.34 4.06 11.17
C GLU A 513 -15.18 5.17 10.10
N ALA A 514 -14.78 4.79 8.88
CA ALA A 514 -14.54 5.75 7.79
C ALA A 514 -15.79 6.59 7.47
N GLU A 515 -16.97 5.97 7.51
CA GLU A 515 -18.25 6.63 7.28
C GLU A 515 -18.71 7.54 8.41
N ASP A 516 -18.14 7.47 9.59
CA ASP A 516 -18.48 8.35 10.71
C ASP A 516 -17.94 9.77 10.54
N LEU A 517 -16.87 9.93 9.77
CA LEU A 517 -16.15 11.19 9.64
C LEU A 517 -16.32 11.81 8.25
N ARG A 518 -16.14 13.11 8.20
CA ARG A 518 -16.09 13.90 6.96
C ARG A 518 -15.15 15.08 7.11
N ALA A 519 -14.57 15.50 5.99
CA ALA A 519 -13.92 16.80 5.91
C ALA A 519 -14.97 17.90 5.68
N VAL A 520 -14.80 19.02 6.37
CA VAL A 520 -15.51 20.27 6.09
C VAL A 520 -14.51 21.21 5.42
N THR A 521 -14.83 21.71 4.23
CA THR A 521 -13.97 22.64 3.50
C THR A 521 -14.36 24.07 3.82
N VAL A 522 -13.38 24.90 4.14
CA VAL A 522 -13.54 26.33 4.35
C VAL A 522 -12.81 27.07 3.24
N ASN A 523 -13.56 27.65 2.31
CA ASN A 523 -13.04 28.43 1.21
C ASN A 523 -12.87 29.88 1.66
N LEU A 524 -11.65 30.39 1.61
CA LEU A 524 -11.32 31.76 2.04
C LEU A 524 -11.71 32.84 1.02
N ASN A 525 -12.29 32.48 -0.12
CA ASN A 525 -12.77 33.38 -1.16
C ASN A 525 -11.74 34.48 -1.50
N LYS A 526 -10.56 34.06 -1.96
CA LYS A 526 -9.37 34.88 -2.26
C LYS A 526 -8.67 35.49 -1.05
N GLY A 527 -9.17 35.27 0.16
CA GLY A 527 -8.48 35.71 1.37
C GLY A 527 -7.39 34.73 1.81
N ALA A 528 -6.78 34.99 2.96
CA ALA A 528 -5.74 34.18 3.55
C ALA A 528 -5.99 33.94 5.05
N LEU A 529 -5.50 32.82 5.56
CA LEU A 529 -5.42 32.50 6.97
C LEU A 529 -3.94 32.48 7.40
N GLY A 530 -3.53 33.48 8.18
CA GLY A 530 -2.12 33.60 8.59
C GLY A 530 -1.13 33.69 7.44
N GLY A 531 -1.57 34.19 6.27
CA GLY A 531 -0.79 34.25 5.03
C GLY A 531 -0.94 33.05 4.10
N ASP A 532 -1.59 31.96 4.51
CA ASP A 532 -1.91 30.82 3.67
C ASP A 532 -3.21 31.06 2.93
N THR A 533 -3.17 31.02 1.58
CA THR A 533 -4.31 31.21 0.68
C THR A 533 -4.98 29.89 0.26
N GLY A 534 -4.48 28.76 0.74
CA GLY A 534 -5.03 27.45 0.45
C GLY A 534 -6.39 27.20 1.14
N PRO A 535 -7.12 26.18 0.74
CA PRO A 535 -8.36 25.82 1.41
C PRO A 535 -8.07 25.33 2.84
N VAL A 536 -8.82 25.88 3.79
CA VAL A 536 -8.82 25.42 5.18
C VAL A 536 -9.73 24.19 5.29
N ARG A 537 -9.29 23.16 5.98
CA ARG A 537 -10.08 21.94 6.20
C ARG A 537 -10.25 21.67 7.68
N MET A 538 -11.40 21.15 8.04
CA MET A 538 -11.73 20.70 9.38
C MET A 538 -12.26 19.27 9.33
N ILE A 539 -12.18 18.52 10.43
CA ILE A 539 -12.79 17.19 10.54
C ILE A 539 -14.03 17.32 11.44
N ALA A 540 -15.13 16.74 11.00
CA ALA A 540 -16.35 16.66 11.77
C ALA A 540 -16.99 15.25 11.66
N ARG A 541 -17.70 14.83 12.71
CA ARG A 541 -18.54 13.64 12.66
C ARG A 541 -19.76 13.91 11.77
N LYS A 542 -20.12 12.96 10.93
CA LYS A 542 -21.31 13.07 10.07
C LYS A 542 -22.56 13.31 10.93
N GLY A 543 -23.36 14.30 10.54
CA GLY A 543 -24.57 14.71 11.26
C GLY A 543 -24.35 15.50 12.55
N ALA A 544 -23.13 15.58 13.09
CA ALA A 544 -22.82 16.43 14.24
C ALA A 544 -22.56 17.87 13.81
N SER A 545 -23.02 18.84 14.62
CA SER A 545 -22.67 20.25 14.46
C SER A 545 -21.18 20.47 14.76
N PHE A 546 -20.60 21.47 14.10
CA PHE A 546 -19.23 21.92 14.33
C PHE A 546 -19.16 23.43 14.54
N THR A 547 -18.04 23.94 15.02
CA THR A 547 -17.86 25.38 15.26
C THR A 547 -17.24 26.03 14.02
N ALA A 548 -17.83 27.09 13.51
CA ALA A 548 -17.28 27.88 12.42
C ALA A 548 -15.91 28.46 12.82
N PRO A 549 -14.90 28.51 11.94
CA PRO A 549 -13.60 29.09 12.27
C PRO A 549 -13.74 30.53 12.78
N THR A 550 -12.89 30.93 13.73
CA THR A 550 -12.78 32.33 14.18
C THR A 550 -12.22 33.20 13.04
N ALA A 551 -12.49 34.51 13.09
CA ALA A 551 -11.96 35.44 12.08
C ALA A 551 -10.57 36.00 12.41
N ARG A 552 -9.96 35.58 13.52
CA ARG A 552 -8.79 36.27 14.14
C ARG A 552 -7.57 36.31 13.24
N HIS A 553 -7.27 35.52 12.37
CA HIS A 553 -6.08 35.57 11.50
C HIS A 553 -6.44 35.58 10.03
N LEU A 554 -7.70 35.92 9.74
CA LEU A 554 -8.20 36.01 8.39
C LEU A 554 -7.91 37.41 7.83
N THR A 555 -7.43 37.42 6.59
CA THR A 555 -7.26 38.64 5.79
C THR A 555 -7.96 38.44 4.46
N ASP A 556 -8.50 39.55 3.90
CA ASP A 556 -9.07 39.52 2.57
C ASP A 556 -7.98 39.51 1.47
N SER A 557 -8.39 39.59 0.21
CA SER A 557 -7.48 39.58 -0.94
C SER A 557 -6.51 40.79 -1.02
N GLU A 558 -6.77 41.85 -0.26
CA GLU A 558 -5.94 43.03 -0.13
C GLU A 558 -5.05 43.02 1.10
N GLY A 559 -5.20 41.99 1.96
CA GLY A 559 -4.48 41.82 3.20
C GLY A 559 -5.08 42.54 4.42
N ASN A 560 -6.31 43.07 4.29
CA ASN A 560 -7.00 43.69 5.42
C ASN A 560 -7.59 42.62 6.34
N PRO A 561 -7.50 42.79 7.68
CA PRO A 561 -8.16 41.89 8.63
C PRO A 561 -9.67 41.81 8.40
N ALA A 562 -10.26 40.65 8.71
CA ALA A 562 -11.70 40.45 8.67
C ALA A 562 -12.42 41.52 9.51
N SER A 563 -13.43 42.18 8.91
CA SER A 563 -14.24 43.20 9.55
C SER A 563 -15.22 42.59 10.58
N ALA A 564 -15.87 43.46 11.34
CA ALA A 564 -16.95 43.06 12.25
C ALA A 564 -18.16 42.44 11.53
N ASP A 565 -18.36 42.79 10.25
CA ASP A 565 -19.44 42.25 9.42
C ASP A 565 -19.06 41.00 8.66
N PHE A 566 -17.87 40.46 8.91
CA PHE A 566 -17.43 39.21 8.30
C PHE A 566 -18.32 38.03 8.73
N MET A 567 -18.78 37.26 7.76
CA MET A 567 -19.61 36.07 7.99
C MET A 567 -19.11 34.89 7.13
N TRP A 568 -19.43 33.69 7.57
CA TRP A 568 -19.33 32.48 6.76
C TRP A 568 -20.68 32.22 6.06
N VAL A 569 -20.67 31.80 4.81
CA VAL A 569 -21.87 31.31 4.12
C VAL A 569 -21.75 29.82 3.91
N GLY A 570 -22.73 29.08 4.38
CA GLY A 570 -22.79 27.63 4.22
C GLY A 570 -23.34 27.24 2.83
N ASP A 571 -23.06 25.99 2.43
CA ASP A 571 -23.67 25.37 1.24
C ASP A 571 -25.19 25.12 1.40
N ASP A 572 -25.72 25.30 2.60
CA ASP A 572 -27.16 25.36 2.91
C ASP A 572 -27.79 26.76 2.68
N GLY A 573 -27.01 27.72 2.23
CA GLY A 573 -27.43 29.12 2.00
C GLY A 573 -27.52 30.01 3.21
N ASN A 574 -27.29 29.47 4.43
CA ASN A 574 -27.32 30.27 5.65
C ASN A 574 -25.97 30.92 5.96
N THR A 575 -26.03 31.98 6.77
CA THR A 575 -24.84 32.70 7.23
C THR A 575 -24.54 32.37 8.69
N TYR A 576 -23.27 32.22 8.98
CA TYR A 576 -22.75 31.85 10.29
C TYR A 576 -21.71 32.86 10.75
N ALA A 577 -21.87 33.38 11.96
CA ALA A 577 -20.83 34.23 12.53
C ALA A 577 -19.58 33.39 12.92
N PRO A 578 -18.37 33.97 12.86
CA PRO A 578 -17.17 33.30 13.34
C PRO A 578 -17.33 32.76 14.78
N GLY A 579 -16.90 31.53 15.04
CA GLY A 579 -16.97 30.91 16.35
C GLY A 579 -18.36 30.37 16.73
N THR A 580 -19.38 30.47 15.87
CA THR A 580 -20.73 29.94 16.17
C THR A 580 -20.92 28.50 15.66
N ALA A 581 -21.96 27.82 16.18
CA ALA A 581 -22.29 26.47 15.79
C ALA A 581 -22.86 26.43 14.36
N VAL A 582 -22.39 25.47 13.57
CA VAL A 582 -22.82 25.19 12.20
C VAL A 582 -23.49 23.80 12.18
N PRO A 583 -24.67 23.64 11.56
CA PRO A 583 -25.37 22.36 11.50
C PRO A 583 -24.56 21.27 10.78
N GLY A 584 -24.81 20.01 11.17
CA GLY A 584 -24.08 18.85 10.67
C GLY A 584 -24.32 18.48 9.20
N ASN A 585 -25.30 19.10 8.53
CA ASN A 585 -25.52 18.95 7.08
C ASN A 585 -24.65 19.90 6.23
N VAL A 586 -24.09 20.97 6.80
CA VAL A 586 -23.20 21.92 6.08
C VAL A 586 -21.84 21.26 5.83
N ARG A 587 -21.44 21.14 4.56
CA ARG A 587 -20.17 20.50 4.13
C ARG A 587 -19.11 21.52 3.76
N MET A 588 -19.54 22.76 3.46
CA MET A 588 -18.65 23.84 3.05
C MET A 588 -19.05 25.17 3.68
N LEU A 589 -18.04 25.94 4.06
CA LEU A 589 -18.18 27.34 4.40
C LEU A 589 -17.37 28.21 3.43
N VAL A 590 -17.91 29.37 3.05
CA VAL A 590 -17.21 30.35 2.20
C VAL A 590 -17.15 31.69 2.91
N ALA A 591 -15.98 32.32 2.91
CA ALA A 591 -15.78 33.65 3.46
C ALA A 591 -16.57 34.71 2.71
N ARG A 592 -17.44 35.43 3.41
CA ARG A 592 -18.11 36.62 2.94
C ARG A 592 -17.48 37.85 3.59
N TRP A 593 -16.62 38.53 2.85
CA TRP A 593 -15.86 39.68 3.32
C TRP A 593 -16.69 40.99 3.41
N SER A 594 -17.73 41.10 2.58
CA SER A 594 -18.71 42.19 2.59
C SER A 594 -20.08 41.69 2.12
N GLU A 595 -21.16 42.44 2.29
CA GLU A 595 -22.51 42.02 1.87
C GLU A 595 -22.62 41.70 0.38
N ASP A 596 -21.77 42.29 -0.47
CA ASP A 596 -21.81 42.16 -1.94
C ASP A 596 -20.90 41.02 -2.45
N SER A 597 -20.17 40.31 -1.59
CA SER A 597 -19.09 39.41 -2.04
C SER A 597 -19.51 38.01 -2.50
N ILE A 598 -20.75 37.58 -2.27
CA ILE A 598 -21.32 36.30 -2.73
C ILE A 598 -22.77 36.48 -3.19
N GLY A 599 -23.01 36.33 -4.49
CA GLY A 599 -24.36 36.47 -5.09
C GLY A 599 -25.26 35.22 -4.93
N MET A 600 -24.72 34.04 -4.82
CA MET A 600 -25.42 32.76 -4.68
C MET A 600 -24.70 31.85 -3.67
N PRO A 601 -25.41 30.87 -3.04
CA PRO A 601 -24.78 29.89 -2.18
C PRO A 601 -23.72 29.08 -2.94
N PRO A 602 -22.60 28.71 -2.31
CA PRO A 602 -21.61 27.84 -2.93
C PRO A 602 -22.19 26.45 -3.17
N VAL A 603 -21.92 25.89 -4.36
CA VAL A 603 -22.28 24.51 -4.65
C VAL A 603 -21.04 23.63 -4.50
N PRO A 604 -21.01 22.70 -3.53
CA PRO A 604 -19.88 21.82 -3.30
C PRO A 604 -19.77 20.77 -4.42
N TYR A 605 -18.52 20.38 -4.75
CA TYR A 605 -18.21 19.27 -5.66
C TYR A 605 -16.87 18.64 -5.31
N LEU A 606 -16.66 17.39 -5.70
CA LEU A 606 -15.37 16.69 -5.57
C LEU A 606 -14.51 16.95 -6.81
N ASP A 607 -13.29 17.43 -6.63
CA ASP A 607 -12.32 17.63 -7.73
C ASP A 607 -11.72 16.30 -8.22
N GLU A 608 -10.80 16.34 -9.17
CA GLU A 608 -10.12 15.18 -9.76
C GLU A 608 -9.34 14.31 -8.76
N ASN A 609 -9.09 14.84 -7.55
CA ASN A 609 -8.40 14.16 -6.45
C ASN A 609 -9.37 13.73 -5.33
N GLY A 610 -10.69 13.85 -5.54
CA GLY A 610 -11.71 13.56 -4.54
C GLY A 610 -11.79 14.62 -3.41
N ARG A 611 -11.24 15.81 -3.59
CA ARG A 611 -11.26 16.89 -2.60
C ARG A 611 -12.48 17.77 -2.79
N MET A 612 -13.13 18.12 -1.68
CA MET A 612 -14.28 19.03 -1.73
C MET A 612 -13.86 20.44 -2.12
N GLN A 613 -14.47 20.96 -3.16
CA GLN A 613 -14.34 22.32 -3.68
C GLN A 613 -15.72 22.99 -3.70
N GLY A 614 -15.76 24.33 -3.93
CA GLY A 614 -17.02 25.09 -4.05
C GLY A 614 -17.07 25.92 -5.31
N CYS A 615 -18.15 25.74 -6.05
CA CYS A 615 -18.47 26.58 -7.18
C CYS A 615 -19.29 27.78 -6.73
N LEU A 616 -18.76 28.99 -6.93
CA LEU A 616 -19.39 30.26 -6.51
C LEU A 616 -20.14 30.96 -7.65
N THR A 617 -19.89 30.58 -8.90
CA THR A 617 -20.51 31.21 -10.10
C THR A 617 -20.97 30.09 -11.02
N TYR A 618 -22.25 29.92 -11.17
CA TYR A 618 -22.85 28.86 -11.97
C TYR A 618 -24.20 29.26 -12.54
N THR A 619 -24.68 28.49 -13.49
CA THR A 619 -26.04 28.54 -14.01
C THR A 619 -26.77 27.28 -13.61
N GLU A 620 -27.97 27.36 -13.05
CA GLU A 620 -28.82 26.17 -12.86
C GLU A 620 -29.32 25.69 -14.22
N LEU A 621 -29.07 24.41 -14.52
CA LEU A 621 -29.61 23.77 -15.70
C LEU A 621 -31.05 23.35 -15.41
N THR A 622 -31.99 23.89 -16.18
CA THR A 622 -33.43 23.55 -16.06
C THR A 622 -33.87 22.67 -17.21
N SER A 623 -34.97 21.96 -17.01
CA SER A 623 -35.58 21.15 -18.08
C SER A 623 -35.91 21.97 -19.31
N TYR A 624 -35.60 21.42 -20.48
CA TYR A 624 -35.87 21.99 -21.78
C TYR A 624 -36.57 20.95 -22.66
N PHE A 625 -37.79 21.32 -23.11
CA PHE A 625 -38.62 20.49 -23.95
C PHE A 625 -38.77 21.13 -25.33
N GLU A 626 -38.09 20.59 -26.33
CA GLU A 626 -38.15 21.05 -27.69
C GLU A 626 -39.38 20.43 -28.38
N PRO A 627 -40.33 21.24 -28.83
CA PRO A 627 -41.52 20.72 -29.53
C PRO A 627 -41.26 20.33 -30.99
N ASP A 628 -40.17 20.80 -31.59
CA ASP A 628 -39.84 20.54 -33.00
C ASP A 628 -38.34 20.11 -33.09
N ILE A 629 -38.01 18.96 -32.52
CA ILE A 629 -36.66 18.44 -32.51
C ILE A 629 -36.07 18.22 -33.91
N LYS A 630 -36.90 18.06 -34.93
CA LYS A 630 -36.44 17.87 -36.30
C LYS A 630 -35.77 19.14 -36.87
N ASN A 631 -36.28 20.28 -36.53
CA ASN A 631 -35.77 21.58 -36.98
C ASN A 631 -34.78 22.19 -35.96
N ASN A 632 -34.95 21.86 -34.66
CA ASN A 632 -34.11 22.34 -33.56
C ASN A 632 -33.48 21.19 -32.79
N PRO A 633 -32.58 20.36 -33.39
CA PRO A 633 -32.07 19.17 -32.76
C PRO A 633 -31.06 19.43 -31.59
N PHE A 634 -30.64 20.68 -31.42
CA PHE A 634 -29.63 21.05 -30.45
C PHE A 634 -30.11 22.05 -29.42
N TYR A 635 -29.66 21.83 -28.18
CA TYR A 635 -29.70 22.77 -27.07
C TYR A 635 -28.28 23.23 -26.76
N ASP A 636 -27.97 24.47 -27.14
CA ASP A 636 -26.62 25.03 -27.06
C ASP A 636 -26.26 25.48 -25.63
N LEU A 637 -25.16 24.99 -25.07
CA LEU A 637 -24.60 25.42 -23.80
C LEU A 637 -23.25 26.13 -24.02
N PRO A 638 -23.12 27.43 -23.74
CA PRO A 638 -21.84 28.12 -23.73
C PRO A 638 -20.93 27.63 -22.60
N ALA A 639 -19.64 27.94 -22.73
CA ALA A 639 -18.65 27.64 -21.69
C ALA A 639 -19.09 28.17 -20.32
N GLY A 640 -18.95 27.37 -19.29
CA GLY A 640 -19.32 27.71 -17.92
C GLY A 640 -19.61 26.55 -17.02
N TRP A 641 -20.00 26.90 -15.80
CA TRP A 641 -20.43 25.94 -14.79
C TRP A 641 -21.96 25.84 -14.78
N TYR A 642 -22.45 24.61 -14.77
CA TYR A 642 -23.87 24.31 -14.71
C TYR A 642 -24.15 23.37 -13.54
N VAL A 643 -25.12 23.71 -12.72
CA VAL A 643 -25.55 22.87 -11.58
C VAL A 643 -26.85 22.20 -11.97
N ILE A 644 -26.90 20.90 -11.73
CA ILE A 644 -28.08 20.08 -11.92
C ILE A 644 -28.63 19.75 -10.54
N SER A 645 -29.81 20.32 -10.23
CA SER A 645 -30.54 20.12 -8.98
C SER A 645 -31.87 19.45 -9.25
N GLY A 646 -32.16 18.31 -8.60
CA GLY A 646 -33.37 17.52 -8.82
C GLY A 646 -33.41 16.86 -10.20
N ASP A 647 -34.62 16.64 -10.72
CA ASP A 647 -34.84 15.97 -12.01
C ASP A 647 -34.90 17.00 -13.16
N VAL A 648 -33.92 16.91 -14.04
CA VAL A 648 -33.80 17.77 -15.22
C VAL A 648 -33.86 16.90 -16.48
N THR A 649 -34.72 17.27 -17.42
CA THR A 649 -34.86 16.59 -18.72
C THR A 649 -34.60 17.55 -19.87
N VAL A 650 -33.70 17.19 -20.79
CA VAL A 650 -33.46 17.90 -22.03
C VAL A 650 -33.81 17.01 -23.22
N THR A 651 -34.82 17.42 -24.00
CA THR A 651 -35.33 16.58 -25.12
C THR A 651 -34.61 16.82 -26.46
N SER A 652 -33.72 17.83 -26.56
CA SER A 652 -32.79 18.00 -27.66
C SER A 652 -31.41 17.45 -27.29
N ARG A 653 -30.51 17.28 -28.30
CA ARG A 653 -29.12 16.95 -28.04
C ARG A 653 -28.44 18.18 -27.45
N ILE A 654 -27.83 18.05 -26.28
CA ILE A 654 -27.07 19.12 -25.66
C ILE A 654 -25.76 19.31 -26.47
N ARG A 655 -25.53 20.52 -26.99
CA ARG A 655 -24.30 20.87 -27.70
C ARG A 655 -23.48 21.85 -26.89
N LEU A 656 -22.24 21.43 -26.61
CA LEU A 656 -21.31 22.24 -25.82
C LEU A 656 -20.52 23.18 -26.73
N ASN A 657 -20.24 24.37 -26.24
CA ASN A 657 -19.45 25.36 -26.93
C ASN A 657 -18.35 25.91 -25.99
N GLY A 658 -17.19 25.20 -25.97
CA GLY A 658 -16.04 25.51 -25.13
C GLY A 658 -15.97 24.62 -23.87
N ASP A 659 -15.40 25.13 -22.78
CA ASP A 659 -15.20 24.41 -21.52
C ASP A 659 -16.49 24.43 -20.66
N VAL A 660 -17.22 23.33 -20.66
CA VAL A 660 -18.50 23.18 -19.95
C VAL A 660 -18.35 22.18 -18.80
N LYS A 661 -18.75 22.61 -17.62
CA LYS A 661 -18.62 21.84 -16.37
C LYS A 661 -19.99 21.62 -15.75
N PHE A 662 -20.32 20.35 -15.49
CA PHE A 662 -21.54 19.97 -14.78
C PHE A 662 -21.25 19.56 -13.35
N ILE A 663 -22.02 20.07 -12.40
CA ILE A 663 -22.08 19.55 -11.03
C ILE A 663 -23.42 18.84 -10.89
N LEU A 664 -23.37 17.52 -10.71
CA LEU A 664 -24.54 16.70 -10.40
C LEU A 664 -24.69 16.71 -8.88
N THR A 665 -25.71 17.42 -8.38
CA THR A 665 -25.96 17.43 -6.93
C THR A 665 -26.46 16.07 -6.45
N ASP A 666 -26.26 15.76 -5.17
CA ASP A 666 -26.70 14.48 -4.61
C ASP A 666 -28.21 14.31 -4.80
N GLY A 667 -28.61 13.11 -5.26
CA GLY A 667 -30.00 12.78 -5.60
C GLY A 667 -30.56 13.40 -6.89
N SER A 668 -29.79 14.24 -7.60
CA SER A 668 -30.24 14.81 -8.88
C SER A 668 -30.14 13.83 -10.03
N HIS A 669 -30.92 14.08 -11.09
CA HIS A 669 -30.88 13.31 -12.32
C HIS A 669 -31.03 14.21 -13.56
N LEU A 670 -29.98 14.27 -14.38
CA LEU A 670 -30.05 14.84 -15.71
C LEU A 670 -30.36 13.76 -16.74
N ASP A 671 -31.48 13.85 -17.41
CA ASP A 671 -31.85 13.00 -18.54
C ASP A 671 -31.66 13.75 -19.87
N ALA A 672 -30.50 13.59 -20.50
CA ALA A 672 -30.17 14.13 -21.81
C ALA A 672 -30.63 13.13 -22.89
N LYS A 673 -31.87 13.23 -23.36
CA LYS A 673 -32.57 12.28 -24.24
C LYS A 673 -31.80 11.93 -25.52
N TRP A 674 -31.04 12.86 -26.07
CA TRP A 674 -30.27 12.68 -27.29
C TRP A 674 -28.76 12.80 -27.07
N GLY A 675 -28.32 12.66 -25.81
CA GLY A 675 -26.92 12.72 -25.45
C GLY A 675 -26.32 14.11 -25.51
N ILE A 676 -25.00 14.15 -25.51
CA ILE A 676 -24.19 15.38 -25.43
C ILE A 676 -23.22 15.42 -26.61
N ASP A 677 -23.19 16.55 -27.31
CA ASP A 677 -22.34 16.85 -28.47
C ASP A 677 -21.19 17.78 -28.08
N LEU A 678 -19.95 17.42 -28.44
CA LEU A 678 -18.77 18.24 -28.20
C LEU A 678 -17.74 18.01 -29.29
N GLY A 679 -17.19 19.08 -29.87
CA GLY A 679 -16.22 19.08 -30.95
C GLY A 679 -14.84 19.55 -30.53
N ALA A 680 -13.92 19.65 -31.49
CA ALA A 680 -12.57 20.12 -31.24
C ALA A 680 -12.52 21.45 -30.49
N GLY A 681 -11.76 21.46 -29.41
CA GLY A 681 -11.62 22.64 -28.52
C GLY A 681 -12.69 22.77 -27.46
N ASP A 682 -13.66 21.83 -27.43
CA ASP A 682 -14.62 21.73 -26.34
C ASP A 682 -14.08 20.78 -25.27
N THR A 683 -14.37 21.07 -24.00
CA THR A 683 -14.09 20.18 -22.88
C THR A 683 -15.36 20.00 -22.07
N PHE A 684 -15.75 18.74 -21.86
CA PHE A 684 -16.85 18.38 -21.00
C PHE A 684 -16.36 17.80 -19.70
N THR A 685 -16.62 18.45 -18.57
CA THR A 685 -16.24 17.95 -17.26
C THR A 685 -17.46 17.69 -16.39
N VAL A 686 -17.53 16.52 -15.76
CA VAL A 686 -18.60 16.15 -14.83
C VAL A 686 -18.04 15.94 -13.43
N TYR A 687 -18.71 16.56 -12.45
CA TYR A 687 -18.39 16.45 -11.03
C TYR A 687 -19.60 15.90 -10.26
N GLY A 688 -19.34 15.10 -9.22
CA GLY A 688 -20.31 14.71 -8.19
C GLY A 688 -20.04 15.46 -6.88
N GLN A 689 -20.98 15.41 -5.96
CA GLN A 689 -20.83 15.94 -4.60
C GLN A 689 -20.38 14.89 -3.59
N THR A 690 -20.56 13.63 -3.90
CA THR A 690 -20.19 12.46 -3.09
C THR A 690 -19.70 11.34 -3.99
N ASP A 691 -18.98 10.39 -3.40
CA ASP A 691 -18.62 9.09 -3.98
C ASP A 691 -19.58 7.95 -3.57
N ASP A 692 -20.58 8.25 -2.76
CA ASP A 692 -21.63 7.29 -2.36
C ASP A 692 -22.54 6.95 -3.54
N ALA A 693 -22.49 5.68 -3.97
CA ALA A 693 -23.22 5.15 -5.11
C ALA A 693 -24.76 5.29 -5.01
N GLU A 694 -25.32 5.35 -3.79
CA GLU A 694 -26.76 5.43 -3.56
C GLU A 694 -27.27 6.88 -3.68
N THR A 695 -26.47 7.85 -3.30
CA THR A 695 -26.87 9.24 -3.19
C THR A 695 -26.29 10.14 -4.29
N MET A 696 -25.21 9.74 -4.96
CA MET A 696 -24.58 10.58 -6.01
C MET A 696 -25.56 10.95 -7.13
N GLY A 697 -25.41 12.17 -7.64
CA GLY A 697 -26.19 12.68 -8.77
C GLY A 697 -25.97 11.87 -10.06
N LYS A 698 -26.97 11.82 -10.93
CA LYS A 698 -27.02 10.96 -12.11
C LYS A 698 -27.07 11.75 -13.40
N LEU A 699 -26.35 11.27 -14.42
CA LEU A 699 -26.47 11.72 -15.80
C LEU A 699 -26.85 10.51 -16.68
N THR A 700 -27.97 10.60 -17.36
CA THR A 700 -28.37 9.66 -18.40
C THR A 700 -28.24 10.33 -19.77
N ALA A 701 -27.34 9.82 -20.61
CA ALA A 701 -27.12 10.32 -21.98
C ALA A 701 -27.35 9.15 -22.95
N CYS A 702 -28.61 8.78 -23.11
CA CYS A 702 -29.01 7.59 -23.87
C CYS A 702 -29.73 7.97 -25.17
N ILE A 703 -29.13 7.55 -26.29
CA ILE A 703 -29.79 7.68 -27.60
C ILE A 703 -30.97 6.71 -27.65
N PRO A 704 -32.17 7.14 -28.12
CA PRO A 704 -33.36 6.28 -28.21
C PRO A 704 -33.12 5.02 -29.04
N ASP A 705 -33.83 3.95 -28.72
CA ASP A 705 -33.76 2.70 -29.48
C ASP A 705 -34.28 2.84 -30.91
N ALA A 706 -33.94 1.88 -31.77
CA ALA A 706 -34.46 1.87 -33.15
C ALA A 706 -35.99 1.83 -33.19
N ILE A 707 -36.56 2.67 -34.01
CA ILE A 707 -37.97 2.63 -34.34
C ILE A 707 -38.16 1.66 -35.50
N ASP A 708 -39.06 0.70 -35.34
CA ASP A 708 -39.53 -0.12 -36.46
C ASP A 708 -40.40 0.73 -37.39
N LEU A 709 -39.89 1.03 -38.53
CA LEU A 709 -40.59 1.83 -39.55
C LEU A 709 -41.73 1.04 -40.26
N TYR A 710 -41.87 -0.27 -39.99
CA TYR A 710 -42.87 -1.10 -40.58
C TYR A 710 -44.24 -0.92 -39.89
N GLY A 711 -45.23 -0.44 -40.63
CA GLY A 711 -46.55 -0.19 -40.06
C GLY A 711 -46.81 1.18 -39.50
N ILE A 712 -45.86 2.11 -39.54
CA ILE A 712 -46.04 3.50 -39.12
C ILE A 712 -46.99 4.21 -40.10
N PRO A 713 -48.04 4.95 -39.63
CA PRO A 713 -48.88 5.77 -40.47
C PRO A 713 -48.08 6.78 -41.32
N LYS A 714 -48.56 7.11 -42.51
CA LYS A 714 -47.88 7.94 -43.48
C LYS A 714 -47.55 9.34 -42.91
N GLU A 715 -48.41 9.87 -42.07
CA GLU A 715 -48.33 11.15 -41.40
C GLU A 715 -47.18 11.21 -40.38
N GLU A 716 -46.88 10.08 -39.72
CA GLU A 716 -45.85 9.96 -38.70
C GLU A 716 -44.54 9.45 -39.28
N LYS A 717 -44.56 8.94 -40.53
CA LYS A 717 -43.43 8.25 -41.14
C LYS A 717 -42.21 9.19 -41.37
N GLU A 718 -42.43 10.41 -41.71
CA GLU A 718 -41.39 11.40 -41.98
C GLU A 718 -40.60 11.75 -40.69
N GLU A 719 -41.27 11.86 -39.56
CA GLU A 719 -40.66 12.07 -38.26
C GLU A 719 -39.92 10.81 -37.80
N ALA A 720 -40.51 9.65 -37.93
CA ALA A 720 -39.88 8.36 -37.58
C ALA A 720 -38.61 8.08 -38.42
N GLU A 721 -38.64 8.39 -39.73
CA GLU A 721 -37.50 8.28 -40.63
C GLU A 721 -36.39 9.26 -40.19
N TRP A 722 -36.73 10.49 -39.82
CA TRP A 722 -35.77 11.46 -39.31
C TRP A 722 -35.14 10.99 -37.97
N ILE A 723 -35.93 10.51 -37.03
CA ILE A 723 -35.45 9.95 -35.76
C ILE A 723 -34.48 8.79 -36.03
N SER A 724 -34.87 7.88 -36.95
CA SER A 724 -34.03 6.72 -37.31
C SER A 724 -32.71 7.15 -37.94
N GLU A 725 -32.70 8.17 -38.76
CA GLU A 725 -31.49 8.72 -39.38
C GLU A 725 -30.63 9.49 -38.36
N PHE A 726 -31.24 10.33 -37.49
CA PHE A 726 -30.52 11.12 -36.50
C PHE A 726 -29.85 10.27 -35.43
N ARG A 727 -30.45 9.12 -35.03
CA ARG A 727 -29.87 8.21 -34.04
C ARG A 727 -28.65 7.44 -34.52
N ASN A 728 -28.54 7.18 -35.85
CA ASN A 728 -27.42 6.45 -36.39
C ASN A 728 -26.13 7.28 -36.28
N ASN A 729 -25.02 6.61 -35.92
CA ASN A 729 -23.72 7.20 -35.72
C ASN A 729 -23.72 8.39 -34.72
N THR A 730 -24.61 8.34 -33.69
CA THR A 730 -24.69 9.37 -32.67
C THR A 730 -24.12 8.80 -31.37
N PRO A 731 -22.96 9.32 -30.90
CA PRO A 731 -22.45 8.97 -29.57
C PRO A 731 -23.40 9.38 -28.45
N GLY A 732 -23.38 8.67 -27.35
CA GLY A 732 -24.07 9.14 -26.17
C GLY A 732 -23.45 10.43 -25.60
N ILE A 733 -22.13 10.45 -25.44
CA ILE A 733 -21.30 11.65 -25.15
C ILE A 733 -20.16 11.65 -26.17
N GLY A 734 -20.10 12.70 -27.01
CA GLY A 734 -19.11 12.81 -28.05
C GLY A 734 -19.69 13.50 -29.30
N MET A 735 -18.84 13.69 -30.27
CA MET A 735 -19.22 14.43 -31.48
C MET A 735 -20.08 13.59 -32.41
N LYS A 736 -21.22 14.14 -32.87
CA LYS A 736 -22.04 13.57 -33.92
C LYS A 736 -21.47 13.98 -35.30
N SER A 737 -21.14 13.00 -36.14
CA SER A 737 -20.80 13.22 -37.54
C SER A 737 -22.07 13.44 -38.40
N TYR A 738 -22.06 14.47 -39.22
CA TYR A 738 -23.16 14.81 -40.14
C TYR A 738 -22.82 14.40 -41.56
N HIS A 739 -23.68 13.57 -42.17
CA HIS A 739 -23.56 13.25 -43.59
C HIS A 739 -24.11 14.37 -44.47
N ALA A 740 -23.38 14.72 -45.49
CA ALA A 740 -23.91 15.47 -46.58
C ALA A 740 -24.99 14.69 -47.32
N ARG A 741 -26.24 15.18 -47.34
CA ARG A 741 -27.25 14.64 -48.26
C ARG A 741 -26.76 14.76 -49.71
N ARG A 742 -27.12 13.82 -50.58
CA ARG A 742 -26.80 13.73 -51.97
C ARG A 742 -27.28 14.93 -52.81
N ASP A 743 -28.09 15.85 -52.24
CA ASP A 743 -28.64 17.06 -52.82
C ASP A 743 -27.69 18.28 -52.72
N GLY A 744 -26.50 18.13 -52.16
CA GLY A 744 -25.44 19.15 -52.17
C GLY A 744 -25.62 20.28 -51.16
N ARG A 745 -26.61 20.23 -50.26
CA ARG A 745 -26.92 21.37 -49.33
C ARG A 745 -26.31 21.32 -47.95
N THR A 746 -25.74 20.17 -47.54
CA THR A 746 -24.98 20.10 -46.30
C THR A 746 -23.75 19.22 -46.52
N ARG A 747 -22.59 19.83 -46.65
CA ARG A 747 -21.32 19.11 -46.53
C ARG A 747 -21.15 18.83 -45.03
N GLY A 748 -21.13 17.57 -44.65
CA GLY A 748 -20.71 17.17 -43.30
C GLY A 748 -19.29 17.69 -43.06
N VAL A 749 -19.12 18.53 -42.06
CA VAL A 749 -17.79 18.91 -41.61
C VAL A 749 -17.41 17.88 -40.58
N SER A 750 -16.50 16.97 -40.97
CA SER A 750 -15.78 16.14 -40.03
C SER A 750 -15.00 17.08 -39.12
N ARG A 751 -15.28 17.06 -37.83
CA ARG A 751 -14.54 17.83 -36.82
C ARG A 751 -13.84 16.88 -35.90
N ASP A 752 -12.68 17.27 -35.41
CA ASP A 752 -12.01 16.57 -34.35
C ASP A 752 -12.92 16.55 -33.08
N GLU A 753 -12.77 15.56 -32.22
CA GLU A 753 -13.54 15.43 -31.01
C GLU A 753 -12.99 16.29 -29.88
N GLY A 754 -13.86 16.69 -28.95
CA GLY A 754 -13.49 17.35 -27.70
C GLY A 754 -13.15 16.36 -26.59
N ASP A 755 -12.58 16.87 -25.50
CA ASP A 755 -12.13 16.09 -24.37
C ASP A 755 -13.26 15.86 -23.33
N VAL A 756 -13.30 14.66 -22.73
CA VAL A 756 -14.27 14.29 -21.68
C VAL A 756 -13.55 13.97 -20.39
N ILE A 757 -13.94 14.61 -19.29
CA ILE A 757 -13.38 14.40 -17.95
C ILE A 757 -14.52 14.05 -16.98
N ILE A 758 -14.44 12.91 -16.32
CA ILE A 758 -15.42 12.47 -15.34
C ILE A 758 -14.73 12.35 -13.97
N ASN A 759 -15.07 13.27 -13.07
CA ASN A 759 -14.54 13.31 -11.70
C ASN A 759 -15.51 12.71 -10.69
N GLY A 760 -16.80 12.49 -11.05
CA GLY A 760 -17.79 11.93 -10.13
C GLY A 760 -19.18 11.79 -10.77
N GLY A 761 -20.12 11.32 -9.97
CA GLY A 761 -21.51 11.06 -10.38
C GLY A 761 -21.73 9.68 -11.01
N HIS A 762 -23.01 9.33 -11.21
CA HIS A 762 -23.41 8.07 -11.87
C HIS A 762 -23.78 8.36 -13.33
N ILE A 763 -22.87 8.04 -14.23
CA ILE A 763 -22.96 8.39 -15.66
C ILE A 763 -23.40 7.16 -16.45
N LYS A 764 -24.62 7.18 -16.97
CA LYS A 764 -25.16 6.11 -17.82
C LYS A 764 -25.27 6.60 -19.26
N VAL A 765 -24.56 5.94 -20.15
CA VAL A 765 -24.46 6.36 -21.55
C VAL A 765 -24.81 5.21 -22.49
N LYS A 766 -25.66 5.51 -23.47
CA LYS A 766 -25.95 4.57 -24.56
C LYS A 766 -25.92 5.31 -25.89
N ALA A 767 -25.07 4.85 -26.79
CA ALA A 767 -25.00 5.40 -28.14
C ALA A 767 -26.13 4.89 -29.06
N GLY A 768 -26.29 5.56 -30.18
CA GLY A 768 -27.00 5.01 -31.32
C GLY A 768 -26.17 3.97 -32.07
N THR A 769 -26.75 3.40 -33.13
CA THR A 769 -26.08 2.35 -33.93
C THR A 769 -24.76 2.82 -34.50
N GLY A 770 -23.71 2.04 -34.30
CA GLY A 770 -22.39 2.29 -34.91
C GLY A 770 -21.53 3.36 -34.24
N ALA A 771 -21.99 3.97 -33.16
CA ALA A 771 -21.23 4.98 -32.40
C ALA A 771 -20.77 4.47 -31.03
N SER A 772 -19.76 5.13 -30.47
CA SER A 772 -19.26 4.84 -29.13
C SER A 772 -20.19 5.39 -28.06
N GLY A 773 -20.29 4.71 -26.91
CA GLY A 773 -21.00 5.26 -25.74
C GLY A 773 -20.44 6.61 -25.38
N ILE A 774 -19.14 6.67 -25.03
CA ILE A 774 -18.39 7.92 -24.83
C ILE A 774 -17.26 7.93 -25.87
N GLY A 775 -17.17 9.00 -26.68
CA GLY A 775 -16.17 9.18 -27.72
C GLY A 775 -16.74 9.22 -29.13
N GLY A 776 -16.09 8.56 -30.05
CA GLY A 776 -16.24 8.73 -31.48
C GLY A 776 -17.49 8.23 -32.17
N THR A 777 -17.67 8.72 -33.39
CA THR A 777 -18.76 8.36 -34.30
C THR A 777 -18.26 7.39 -35.36
N GLY A 778 -18.95 6.25 -35.56
CA GLY A 778 -18.58 5.22 -36.53
C GLY A 778 -19.15 5.41 -37.92
N ASP A 779 -18.67 6.35 -38.71
CA ASP A 779 -19.11 6.43 -40.10
C ASP A 779 -18.18 5.72 -41.08
N MET A 780 -18.62 4.54 -41.56
CA MET A 780 -17.85 3.67 -42.45
C MET A 780 -17.83 4.11 -43.90
N ARG A 781 -18.67 5.01 -44.34
CA ARG A 781 -18.84 5.29 -45.78
C ARG A 781 -17.77 6.22 -46.36
N TYR A 782 -17.11 6.95 -45.52
CA TYR A 782 -15.98 7.81 -45.89
C TYR A 782 -14.93 7.78 -44.77
N PRO A 783 -13.85 6.97 -44.97
CA PRO A 783 -12.71 7.08 -44.07
C PRO A 783 -12.20 8.52 -44.20
N SER A 784 -12.60 9.37 -43.27
CA SER A 784 -12.13 10.75 -43.20
C SER A 784 -10.68 10.69 -42.77
N GLU A 785 -9.77 10.87 -43.68
CA GLU A 785 -8.35 11.07 -43.40
C GLU A 785 -8.26 12.18 -42.35
N GLY A 786 -7.97 11.81 -41.10
CA GLY A 786 -7.52 12.74 -40.07
C GLY A 786 -8.49 13.23 -39.01
N ILE A 787 -9.67 12.62 -38.76
CA ILE A 787 -10.43 12.94 -37.54
C ILE A 787 -9.61 12.48 -36.33
N LYS A 788 -9.37 13.39 -35.39
CA LYS A 788 -8.72 13.09 -34.12
C LYS A 788 -9.80 12.82 -33.08
N GLY A 789 -9.68 11.68 -32.43
CA GLY A 789 -10.46 11.34 -31.25
C GLY A 789 -10.05 12.22 -30.06
N GLY A 790 -11.01 12.59 -29.22
CA GLY A 790 -10.77 13.33 -27.97
C GLY A 790 -10.16 12.45 -26.89
N ASN A 791 -9.60 13.06 -25.86
CA ASN A 791 -9.11 12.34 -24.69
C ASN A 791 -10.24 12.14 -23.68
N ILE A 792 -10.33 10.94 -23.12
CA ILE A 792 -11.33 10.60 -22.12
C ILE A 792 -10.59 10.29 -20.82
N THR A 793 -10.86 11.05 -19.77
CA THR A 793 -10.25 10.85 -18.45
C THR A 793 -11.34 10.57 -17.41
N ILE A 794 -11.22 9.46 -16.68
CA ILE A 794 -12.13 9.08 -15.60
C ILE A 794 -11.34 9.02 -14.30
N ASN A 795 -11.62 9.97 -13.40
CA ASN A 795 -10.96 10.09 -12.11
C ASN A 795 -11.81 9.50 -10.98
N GLY A 796 -13.15 9.40 -11.16
CA GLY A 796 -14.08 8.92 -10.15
C GLY A 796 -15.48 8.64 -10.68
N GLY A 797 -16.42 8.30 -9.77
CA GLY A 797 -17.81 8.02 -10.09
C GLY A 797 -18.08 6.61 -10.61
N ILE A 798 -19.31 6.41 -11.10
CA ILE A 798 -19.76 5.17 -11.75
C ILE A 798 -20.08 5.48 -13.20
N VAL A 799 -19.42 4.83 -14.14
CA VAL A 799 -19.60 5.02 -15.58
C VAL A 799 -20.08 3.71 -16.21
N ASP A 800 -21.29 3.69 -16.72
CA ASP A 800 -21.87 2.59 -17.51
C ASP A 800 -22.12 3.08 -18.94
N ALA A 801 -21.19 2.75 -19.85
CA ALA A 801 -21.21 3.20 -21.22
C ALA A 801 -21.38 2.02 -22.20
N SER A 802 -22.32 2.12 -23.10
CA SER A 802 -22.62 1.10 -24.10
C SER A 802 -22.83 1.68 -25.49
N THR A 803 -22.43 0.92 -26.51
CA THR A 803 -22.84 1.20 -27.88
C THR A 803 -24.30 0.80 -28.13
N GLY A 804 -24.90 1.32 -29.20
CA GLY A 804 -26.23 0.88 -29.64
C GLY A 804 -26.17 -0.47 -30.36
N SER A 805 -27.16 -1.33 -30.15
CA SER A 805 -27.27 -2.62 -30.83
C SER A 805 -27.64 -2.47 -32.31
N TYR A 806 -27.05 -3.30 -33.18
CA TYR A 806 -27.40 -3.44 -34.60
C TYR A 806 -27.85 -4.86 -34.96
N LEU A 807 -28.87 -4.95 -35.81
CA LEU A 807 -29.49 -6.23 -36.14
C LEU A 807 -28.93 -6.98 -37.34
N ALA A 808 -27.98 -6.43 -38.12
CA ALA A 808 -27.72 -7.08 -39.43
C ALA A 808 -26.36 -6.94 -40.13
N SER A 809 -25.35 -6.24 -39.66
CA SER A 809 -24.04 -6.28 -40.38
C SER A 809 -22.82 -6.13 -39.46
N ALA A 810 -21.86 -7.04 -39.66
CA ALA A 810 -20.57 -7.12 -38.93
C ALA A 810 -19.59 -5.96 -39.22
N LEU A 811 -20.05 -4.84 -39.73
CA LEU A 811 -19.19 -3.76 -40.21
C LEU A 811 -19.24 -2.48 -39.35
N ASP A 812 -20.19 -2.37 -38.44
CA ASP A 812 -20.40 -1.15 -37.65
C ASP A 812 -20.07 -1.44 -36.17
N SER A 813 -18.79 -1.38 -35.82
CA SER A 813 -18.31 -1.62 -34.45
C SER A 813 -18.21 -0.32 -33.65
N GLY A 814 -19.20 -0.03 -32.81
CA GLY A 814 -19.08 0.96 -31.74
C GLY A 814 -18.37 0.35 -30.52
N VAL A 815 -17.65 1.18 -29.78
CA VAL A 815 -17.04 0.81 -28.49
C VAL A 815 -17.82 1.42 -27.33
N GLY A 816 -17.72 0.84 -26.14
CA GLY A 816 -18.34 1.42 -24.95
C GLY A 816 -17.72 2.79 -24.63
N ILE A 817 -16.39 2.87 -24.57
CA ILE A 817 -15.61 4.08 -24.32
C ILE A 817 -14.40 4.08 -25.25
N GLY A 818 -14.16 5.19 -25.93
CA GLY A 818 -13.01 5.37 -26.82
C GLY A 818 -13.35 5.77 -28.23
N THR A 819 -12.31 5.84 -29.08
CA THR A 819 -12.40 6.20 -30.50
C THR A 819 -12.87 5.02 -31.33
N ASN A 820 -13.51 5.29 -32.44
CA ASN A 820 -13.97 4.28 -33.35
C ASN A 820 -12.87 3.90 -34.36
N LYS A 821 -13.08 2.81 -35.12
CA LYS A 821 -12.12 2.19 -36.06
C LYS A 821 -11.43 3.13 -37.06
N TYR A 822 -12.03 4.24 -37.38
CA TYR A 822 -11.54 5.17 -38.44
C TYR A 822 -11.06 6.51 -37.89
N GLU A 823 -10.93 6.66 -36.58
CA GLU A 823 -10.45 7.87 -35.93
C GLU A 823 -8.99 7.69 -35.50
N LEU A 824 -8.20 8.77 -35.62
CA LEU A 824 -6.79 8.79 -35.29
C LEU A 824 -6.58 9.44 -33.91
N GLY A 825 -5.80 8.78 -33.05
CA GLY A 825 -5.44 9.34 -31.73
C GLY A 825 -6.58 9.25 -30.72
N GLY A 826 -6.50 10.08 -29.69
CA GLY A 826 -7.32 9.96 -28.51
C GLY A 826 -6.74 8.97 -27.50
N SER A 827 -6.98 9.21 -26.24
CA SER A 827 -6.55 8.33 -25.16
C SER A 827 -7.70 8.11 -24.19
N VAL A 828 -7.73 6.92 -23.56
CA VAL A 828 -8.61 6.63 -22.42
C VAL A 828 -7.74 6.42 -21.19
N THR A 829 -7.90 7.28 -20.20
CA THR A 829 -7.19 7.21 -18.94
C THR A 829 -8.19 6.99 -17.81
N ILE A 830 -7.99 5.92 -17.02
CA ILE A 830 -8.85 5.61 -15.87
C ILE A 830 -7.96 5.65 -14.62
N ASN A 831 -8.16 6.68 -13.80
CA ASN A 831 -7.43 6.89 -12.55
C ASN A 831 -8.22 6.36 -11.34
N GLY A 832 -9.57 6.24 -11.46
CA GLY A 832 -10.43 5.79 -10.39
C GLY A 832 -11.87 5.52 -10.84
N GLY A 833 -12.75 5.23 -9.88
CA GLY A 833 -14.16 4.94 -10.12
C GLY A 833 -14.47 3.50 -10.56
N THR A 834 -15.76 3.25 -10.83
CA THR A 834 -16.25 1.99 -11.37
C THR A 834 -16.64 2.16 -12.83
N VAL A 835 -15.97 1.47 -13.75
CA VAL A 835 -16.20 1.63 -15.18
C VAL A 835 -16.69 0.34 -15.83
N ILE A 836 -17.83 0.41 -16.48
CA ILE A 836 -18.45 -0.67 -17.25
C ILE A 836 -18.58 -0.19 -18.70
N ALA A 837 -17.74 -0.70 -19.59
CA ALA A 837 -17.77 -0.37 -21.00
C ALA A 837 -18.21 -1.60 -21.81
N ARG A 838 -19.31 -1.45 -22.60
CA ARG A 838 -19.86 -2.52 -23.44
C ARG A 838 -19.81 -2.13 -24.91
N GLY A 839 -18.95 -2.79 -25.65
CA GLY A 839 -18.91 -2.74 -27.11
C GLY A 839 -19.83 -3.80 -27.75
N VAL A 840 -20.06 -3.70 -29.05
CA VAL A 840 -20.62 -4.81 -29.83
C VAL A 840 -19.48 -5.77 -30.14
N ASP A 841 -19.67 -7.03 -29.77
CA ASP A 841 -18.73 -8.09 -30.11
C ASP A 841 -18.82 -8.34 -31.62
N CYS A 842 -17.75 -7.97 -32.34
CA CYS A 842 -17.51 -8.41 -33.70
C CYS A 842 -16.85 -9.78 -33.61
N GLY A 843 -17.66 -10.85 -33.47
CA GLY A 843 -17.25 -12.24 -33.37
C GLY A 843 -16.35 -12.71 -34.47
#